data_c33cde366bb9ed0bdfcff00188f40376
#
_entry.id   c33cde366bb9ed0bdfcff00188f40376
#
_cell.length_a   1.000
_cell.length_b   1.000
_cell.length_c   1.000
_cell.angle_alpha   90.00
_cell.angle_beta   90.00
_cell.angle_gamma   90.00
#
_symmetry.space_group_name_H-M   'P 1'
#
loop_
_entity.id
_entity.type
_entity.pdbx_description
1 polymer ?
#
loop_
_entity_poly.entity_id
_entity_poly.type
_entity_poly.pdbx_seq_one_letter_code
_entity_poly.pdbx_strand_id
1 'polypeptide(L)'
;MTRKTLILLITIISLMLFAGSACSSPVSAESRDAGSLYIESLRKMDFDSAYDHVCTRCNYISLEEFTDAWDNIIKLLEITGIDITDPEVTSEDGSEYINYRITLKSRLTEDLTTDVRQKLTYYDGTAHVDFSYDSILSGYEKGSYIRRRTLKGTRGEIFALDGTILAENSYSDTVYINVSDSLDIDRTLDRISSLLPDADTGRLKTVYEDALEREYSVITVKAYSKGTMDDDLRQALLSTEGVGIDDSSLTYQRFYPYREVFSHIIGYTGTPSEADPEKYGYDERTSVVGKTGLEASYEPVLHSEDGYSLEFVNSSGAVTHILDRVEPVNGRDVRTTLDIAMQTEAYYSLDKYIADDQTGCVIVMDTKSGDVSAMVSNPGYDSNLFSFPIDSATYESLFGEGTNQPLLNRATQVTLAPGSTIKPFTAAVAMDNNILTMNSVFPYKIEKNKWLPDDTDWIWPPISRSKATPGVLNMYSAIRSSDNIYFGWAAMMIGKEKFMDYFENTLHFVDEMDFDLPVKRGNLVNKTTEFNKKLLSDMGFGVGEMLIAPIQLISYYTCFENGCDAVKPRIVKSITSSDGLTETVEQEFGREVAYSGLMSEYTRSKIYDALIEVVKTGTAHDIYDSRRSVAAKTGTAVVSTKREISWIVAFYTGRMDESRIVLVMIDGPADEGDIKFNIADLLLKK
;
A
#
# COMPACT_ATOMS: atom_id res chain seq x y z
N MET A 1 -2.33 38.77 26.93
CA MET A 1 -3.31 39.64 26.24
C MET A 1 -3.83 38.85 25.06
N THR A 2 -5.11 38.57 25.01
CA THR A 2 -5.73 37.66 24.05
C THR A 2 -5.81 38.28 22.63
N ARG A 3 -5.70 37.46 21.61
CA ARG A 3 -5.71 37.78 20.16
C ARG A 3 -6.87 38.72 19.73
N LYS A 4 -7.95 38.80 20.54
CA LYS A 4 -9.09 39.72 20.33
C LYS A 4 -8.80 41.15 20.69
N THR A 5 -7.86 41.42 21.58
CA THR A 5 -7.50 42.78 22.03
C THR A 5 -6.55 43.46 21.04
N LEU A 6 -5.76 42.66 20.26
CA LEU A 6 -4.86 43.17 19.24
C LEU A 6 -5.60 43.58 17.96
N ILE A 7 -6.67 42.84 17.61
CA ILE A 7 -7.50 43.16 16.41
C ILE A 7 -8.33 44.44 16.68
N LEU A 8 -8.79 44.68 17.90
CA LEU A 8 -9.55 45.88 18.23
C LEU A 8 -8.65 47.14 18.26
N LEU A 9 -7.36 47.01 18.56
CA LEU A 9 -6.42 48.14 18.58
C LEU A 9 -5.98 48.54 17.15
N ILE A 10 -5.85 47.55 16.22
CA ILE A 10 -5.54 47.83 14.82
C ILE A 10 -6.72 48.47 14.11
N THR A 11 -7.95 48.09 14.42
CA THR A 11 -9.16 48.69 13.82
C THR A 11 -9.40 50.15 14.31
N ILE A 12 -8.97 50.50 15.51
CA ILE A 12 -9.12 51.89 16.05
C ILE A 12 -8.01 52.78 15.51
N ILE A 13 -6.82 52.28 15.22
CA ILE A 13 -5.73 53.07 14.61
C ILE A 13 -5.99 53.33 13.12
N SER A 14 -6.69 52.45 12.41
CA SER A 14 -7.12 52.72 11.00
C SER A 14 -8.25 53.74 10.89
N LEU A 15 -9.03 53.97 11.95
CA LEU A 15 -10.13 54.93 11.89
C LEU A 15 -9.73 56.37 12.28
N MET A 16 -8.51 56.64 12.75
CA MET A 16 -8.05 58.00 13.12
C MET A 16 -7.08 58.65 12.14
N LEU A 17 -6.82 58.06 11.00
CA LEU A 17 -5.96 58.63 9.93
C LEU A 17 -6.72 59.16 8.69
N PHE A 18 -8.06 59.22 8.76
CA PHE A 18 -8.91 59.78 7.71
C PHE A 18 -9.73 61.01 8.18
N ALA A 19 -9.05 62.00 8.76
CA ALA A 19 -9.62 63.33 8.94
C ALA A 19 -8.59 64.38 8.52
N GLY A 20 -8.06 64.24 7.29
CA GLY A 20 -7.46 65.28 6.54
C GLY A 20 -8.45 65.71 5.45
N SER A 21 -9.11 66.80 5.60
CA SER A 21 -9.97 67.38 4.57
C SER A 21 -9.11 67.72 3.34
N ALA A 22 -8.87 66.74 2.47
CA ALA A 22 -8.48 67.02 1.10
C ALA A 22 -9.71 67.64 0.43
N CYS A 23 -9.61 68.88 -0.02
CA CYS A 23 -10.55 69.47 -0.98
C CYS A 23 -10.50 68.63 -2.26
N SER A 24 -11.35 67.63 -2.35
CA SER A 24 -11.54 66.89 -3.61
C SER A 24 -12.25 67.83 -4.57
N SER A 25 -11.60 68.11 -5.71
CA SER A 25 -12.28 68.77 -6.81
C SER A 25 -13.47 67.90 -7.24
N PRO A 26 -14.60 68.49 -7.64
CA PRO A 26 -15.72 67.72 -8.08
C PRO A 26 -15.34 66.89 -9.31
N VAL A 27 -15.60 65.60 -9.25
CA VAL A 27 -15.38 64.63 -10.37
C VAL A 27 -16.22 65.06 -11.58
N SER A 28 -15.64 65.09 -12.78
CA SER A 28 -16.33 65.46 -14.00
C SER A 28 -17.44 64.49 -14.39
N ALA A 29 -18.42 64.92 -15.15
CA ALA A 29 -19.49 64.04 -15.68
C ALA A 29 -18.90 63.05 -16.69
N GLU A 30 -18.00 63.54 -17.55
CA GLU A 30 -17.34 62.77 -18.60
C GLU A 30 -16.51 61.59 -18.02
N SER A 31 -15.83 61.82 -16.90
CA SER A 31 -15.08 60.74 -16.21
C SER A 31 -15.97 59.68 -15.62
N ARG A 32 -17.13 60.07 -15.04
CA ARG A 32 -18.11 59.12 -14.52
C ARG A 32 -18.72 58.27 -15.63
N ASP A 33 -19.06 58.93 -16.79
CA ASP A 33 -19.63 58.25 -17.93
C ASP A 33 -18.64 57.27 -18.57
N ALA A 34 -17.39 57.70 -18.82
CA ALA A 34 -16.33 56.86 -19.37
C ALA A 34 -16.00 55.66 -18.46
N GLY A 35 -15.84 55.90 -17.14
CA GLY A 35 -15.62 54.85 -16.17
C GLY A 35 -16.77 53.85 -16.10
N SER A 36 -18.01 54.31 -16.12
CA SER A 36 -19.18 53.44 -16.08
C SER A 36 -19.31 52.56 -17.32
N LEU A 37 -19.09 53.11 -18.52
CA LEU A 37 -19.13 52.39 -19.79
C LEU A 37 -18.02 51.33 -19.86
N TYR A 38 -16.80 51.68 -19.46
CA TYR A 38 -15.69 50.75 -19.37
C TYR A 38 -16.02 49.56 -18.47
N ILE A 39 -16.50 49.83 -17.25
CA ILE A 39 -16.89 48.78 -16.27
C ILE A 39 -18.01 47.88 -16.82
N GLU A 40 -19.03 48.48 -17.47
CA GLU A 40 -20.15 47.72 -18.04
C GLU A 40 -19.68 46.78 -19.17
N SER A 41 -18.74 47.23 -20.01
CA SER A 41 -18.15 46.42 -21.07
C SER A 41 -17.32 45.27 -20.52
N LEU A 42 -16.51 45.50 -19.46
CA LEU A 42 -15.75 44.45 -18.79
C LEU A 42 -16.66 43.39 -18.16
N ARG A 43 -17.76 43.80 -17.50
CA ARG A 43 -18.74 42.85 -16.93
C ARG A 43 -19.39 41.94 -17.98
N LYS A 44 -19.55 42.44 -19.21
CA LYS A 44 -20.09 41.69 -20.35
C LYS A 44 -19.04 40.87 -21.08
N MET A 45 -17.77 41.02 -20.68
CA MET A 45 -16.62 40.47 -21.41
C MET A 45 -16.55 40.95 -22.87
N ASP A 46 -17.03 42.18 -23.12
CA ASP A 46 -17.00 42.87 -24.41
C ASP A 46 -15.76 43.79 -24.44
N PHE A 47 -14.62 43.19 -24.79
CA PHE A 47 -13.33 43.89 -24.73
C PHE A 47 -13.14 44.90 -25.87
N ASP A 48 -13.79 44.72 -27.01
CA ASP A 48 -13.78 45.69 -28.08
C ASP A 48 -14.45 46.98 -27.60
N SER A 49 -15.65 46.88 -27.02
CA SER A 49 -16.34 48.04 -26.44
C SER A 49 -15.61 48.64 -25.24
N ALA A 50 -14.92 47.82 -24.44
CA ALA A 50 -14.09 48.32 -23.34
C ALA A 50 -12.91 49.14 -23.87
N TYR A 51 -12.29 48.72 -24.96
CA TYR A 51 -11.16 49.39 -25.58
C TYR A 51 -11.50 50.82 -26.11
N ASP A 52 -12.75 51.04 -26.54
CA ASP A 52 -13.21 52.38 -26.95
C ASP A 52 -13.05 53.44 -25.84
N HIS A 53 -12.97 53.02 -24.60
CA HIS A 53 -12.78 53.84 -23.39
C HIS A 53 -11.36 53.87 -22.87
N VAL A 54 -10.40 53.17 -23.51
CA VAL A 54 -8.98 53.10 -23.13
C VAL A 54 -8.19 54.28 -23.71
N CYS A 55 -7.25 54.80 -22.91
CA CYS A 55 -6.33 55.87 -23.36
C CYS A 55 -5.24 55.30 -24.29
N THR A 56 -5.49 55.25 -25.58
CA THR A 56 -4.53 54.74 -26.58
C THR A 56 -3.27 55.59 -26.70
N ARG A 57 -3.33 56.86 -26.31
CA ARG A 57 -2.18 57.78 -26.30
C ARG A 57 -1.31 57.67 -25.03
N CYS A 58 -1.88 57.16 -23.93
CA CYS A 58 -1.18 57.05 -22.66
C CYS A 58 -0.19 55.88 -22.70
N ASN A 59 -0.61 54.74 -23.20
CA ASN A 59 0.12 53.47 -23.10
C ASN A 59 0.56 52.89 -24.44
N TYR A 60 0.17 53.52 -25.57
CA TYR A 60 0.43 53.03 -26.93
C TYR A 60 -0.04 51.60 -27.16
N ILE A 61 -1.11 51.19 -26.47
CA ILE A 61 -1.68 49.84 -26.60
C ILE A 61 -2.61 49.80 -27.82
N SER A 62 -2.50 48.76 -28.63
CA SER A 62 -3.43 48.47 -29.74
C SER A 62 -4.65 47.70 -29.23
N LEU A 63 -5.73 47.63 -30.01
CA LEU A 63 -6.90 46.83 -29.74
C LEU A 63 -6.49 45.36 -29.61
N GLU A 64 -5.67 44.85 -30.53
CA GLU A 64 -5.16 43.48 -30.51
C GLU A 64 -4.40 43.16 -29.20
N GLU A 65 -3.47 44.04 -28.80
CA GLU A 65 -2.74 43.82 -27.52
C GLU A 65 -3.64 43.88 -26.28
N PHE A 66 -4.67 44.72 -26.29
CA PHE A 66 -5.62 44.82 -25.19
C PHE A 66 -6.52 43.57 -25.10
N THR A 67 -7.08 43.15 -26.23
CA THR A 67 -7.94 41.93 -26.26
C THR A 67 -7.13 40.68 -25.98
N ASP A 68 -5.91 40.52 -26.52
CA ASP A 68 -5.03 39.43 -26.25
C ASP A 68 -4.66 39.32 -24.75
N ALA A 69 -4.47 40.45 -24.06
CA ALA A 69 -4.17 40.44 -22.64
C ALA A 69 -5.34 39.83 -21.80
N TRP A 70 -6.58 40.16 -22.16
CA TRP A 70 -7.77 39.62 -21.55
C TRP A 70 -7.99 38.16 -21.94
N ASP A 71 -7.90 37.83 -23.21
CA ASP A 71 -8.14 36.50 -23.75
C ASP A 71 -7.13 35.47 -23.20
N ASN A 72 -5.88 35.84 -23.02
CA ASN A 72 -4.88 35.02 -22.40
C ASN A 72 -5.27 34.64 -20.98
N ILE A 73 -5.66 35.60 -20.13
CA ILE A 73 -6.09 35.35 -18.76
C ILE A 73 -7.36 34.47 -18.73
N ILE A 74 -8.35 34.81 -19.56
CA ILE A 74 -9.62 34.10 -19.65
C ILE A 74 -9.39 32.64 -20.04
N LYS A 75 -8.61 32.39 -21.07
CA LYS A 75 -8.32 31.04 -21.56
C LYS A 75 -7.49 30.21 -20.59
N LEU A 76 -6.41 30.80 -20.05
CA LEU A 76 -5.47 30.08 -19.19
C LEU A 76 -6.05 29.76 -17.81
N LEU A 77 -6.96 30.59 -17.31
CA LEU A 77 -7.62 30.41 -16.00
C LEU A 77 -9.05 29.89 -16.13
N GLU A 78 -9.52 29.59 -17.35
CA GLU A 78 -10.90 29.18 -17.63
C GLU A 78 -11.94 30.09 -16.97
N ILE A 79 -11.75 31.41 -17.17
CA ILE A 79 -12.64 32.42 -16.58
C ILE A 79 -14.03 32.32 -17.23
N THR A 80 -15.04 32.22 -16.40
CA THR A 80 -16.45 32.08 -16.80
C THR A 80 -17.27 33.33 -16.62
N GLY A 81 -16.74 34.32 -15.90
CA GLY A 81 -17.42 35.60 -15.66
C GLY A 81 -16.53 36.60 -14.95
N ILE A 82 -16.88 37.86 -15.09
CA ILE A 82 -16.23 39.00 -14.46
C ILE A 82 -17.26 39.72 -13.60
N ASP A 83 -17.06 39.75 -12.29
CA ASP A 83 -17.83 40.58 -11.37
C ASP A 83 -17.02 41.81 -10.98
N ILE A 84 -17.66 42.99 -10.99
CA ILE A 84 -17.04 44.23 -10.54
C ILE A 84 -17.91 44.86 -9.48
N THR A 85 -17.33 45.14 -8.33
CA THR A 85 -18.01 45.77 -7.17
C THR A 85 -17.40 47.11 -6.85
N ASP A 86 -18.18 47.95 -6.18
CA ASP A 86 -17.78 49.24 -5.62
C ASP A 86 -17.10 50.21 -6.64
N PRO A 87 -17.60 50.34 -7.92
CA PRO A 87 -17.01 51.25 -8.85
C PRO A 87 -17.24 52.71 -8.41
N GLU A 88 -16.15 53.44 -8.19
CA GLU A 88 -16.18 54.85 -7.78
C GLU A 88 -15.14 55.66 -8.56
N VAL A 89 -15.53 56.81 -9.04
CA VAL A 89 -14.59 57.80 -9.61
C VAL A 89 -14.25 58.83 -8.53
N THR A 90 -12.96 58.95 -8.26
CA THR A 90 -12.41 59.87 -7.26
C THR A 90 -11.49 60.94 -7.89
N SER A 91 -11.34 62.10 -7.26
CA SER A 91 -10.40 63.12 -7.69
C SER A 91 -9.38 63.39 -6.59
N GLU A 92 -8.09 63.31 -6.92
CA GLU A 92 -6.98 63.50 -6.02
C GLU A 92 -5.87 64.28 -6.70
N ASP A 93 -5.38 65.32 -6.11
CA ASP A 93 -4.32 66.21 -6.64
C ASP A 93 -4.51 66.66 -8.09
N GLY A 94 -5.79 66.94 -8.46
CA GLY A 94 -6.14 67.40 -9.82
C GLY A 94 -6.14 66.29 -10.87
N SER A 95 -5.99 65.05 -10.48
CA SER A 95 -6.15 63.86 -11.34
C SER A 95 -7.40 63.08 -10.92
N GLU A 96 -8.08 62.48 -11.87
CA GLU A 96 -9.25 61.64 -11.63
C GLU A 96 -8.89 60.16 -11.83
N TYR A 97 -9.48 59.29 -10.99
CA TYR A 97 -9.23 57.86 -10.98
C TYR A 97 -10.54 57.10 -10.89
N ILE A 98 -10.61 55.97 -11.62
CA ILE A 98 -11.64 54.97 -11.38
C ILE A 98 -11.07 53.90 -10.45
N ASN A 99 -11.79 53.65 -9.37
CA ASN A 99 -11.47 52.60 -8.37
C ASN A 99 -12.57 51.56 -8.43
N TYR A 100 -12.21 50.30 -8.40
CA TYR A 100 -13.17 49.19 -8.35
C TYR A 100 -12.48 47.91 -7.90
N ARG A 101 -13.28 46.96 -7.43
CA ARG A 101 -12.82 45.59 -7.18
C ARG A 101 -13.31 44.69 -8.30
N ILE A 102 -12.38 44.02 -9.00
CA ILE A 102 -12.67 43.03 -10.01
C ILE A 102 -12.48 41.61 -9.44
N THR A 103 -13.43 40.73 -9.70
CA THR A 103 -13.36 39.31 -9.37
C THR A 103 -13.53 38.49 -10.64
N LEU A 104 -12.52 37.72 -11.00
CA LEU A 104 -12.51 36.80 -12.12
C LEU A 104 -12.97 35.43 -11.60
N LYS A 105 -14.11 34.95 -12.12
CA LYS A 105 -14.67 33.63 -11.76
C LYS A 105 -13.98 32.55 -12.55
N SER A 106 -13.14 31.76 -11.89
CA SER A 106 -12.37 30.66 -12.49
C SER A 106 -13.05 29.31 -12.29
N ARG A 107 -12.84 28.37 -13.24
CA ARG A 107 -13.12 26.94 -13.05
C ARG A 107 -11.92 26.18 -12.50
N LEU A 108 -10.72 26.75 -12.59
CA LEU A 108 -9.46 26.09 -12.23
C LEU A 108 -8.98 26.43 -10.82
N THR A 109 -9.42 27.57 -10.25
CA THR A 109 -8.98 28.08 -8.95
C THR A 109 -10.17 28.63 -8.18
N GLU A 110 -9.95 29.07 -6.94
CA GLU A 110 -10.88 30.01 -6.29
C GLU A 110 -10.98 31.30 -7.09
N ASP A 111 -12.04 32.08 -6.87
CA ASP A 111 -12.26 33.35 -7.54
C ASP A 111 -11.12 34.33 -7.24
N LEU A 112 -10.49 34.84 -8.30
CA LEU A 112 -9.33 35.74 -8.19
C LEU A 112 -9.80 37.19 -8.11
N THR A 113 -9.43 37.91 -7.06
CA THR A 113 -9.90 39.27 -6.78
C THR A 113 -8.74 40.26 -6.77
N THR A 114 -8.92 41.40 -7.45
CA THR A 114 -7.96 42.51 -7.52
C THR A 114 -8.65 43.83 -7.22
N ASP A 115 -8.06 44.65 -6.37
CA ASP A 115 -8.44 46.02 -6.16
C ASP A 115 -7.72 46.88 -7.20
N VAL A 116 -8.50 47.56 -8.04
CA VAL A 116 -7.99 48.31 -9.21
C VAL A 116 -8.16 49.80 -8.98
N ARG A 117 -7.10 50.51 -9.29
CA ARG A 117 -7.11 51.99 -9.39
C ARG A 117 -6.46 52.40 -10.69
N GLN A 118 -7.26 52.98 -11.61
CA GLN A 118 -6.78 53.44 -12.93
C GLN A 118 -7.03 54.93 -13.07
N LYS A 119 -6.05 55.65 -13.63
CA LYS A 119 -6.16 57.06 -13.91
C LYS A 119 -7.10 57.31 -15.10
N LEU A 120 -7.86 58.39 -15.04
CA LEU A 120 -8.66 58.90 -16.15
C LEU A 120 -7.93 60.07 -16.79
N THR A 121 -7.65 59.96 -18.08
CA THR A 121 -6.92 60.96 -18.85
C THR A 121 -7.80 61.58 -19.93
N TYR A 122 -7.76 62.89 -20.03
CA TYR A 122 -8.57 63.64 -20.99
C TYR A 122 -7.78 63.95 -22.28
N TYR A 123 -8.36 63.57 -23.38
CA TYR A 123 -7.93 64.11 -24.72
C TYR A 123 -9.13 64.12 -25.67
N ASP A 124 -9.08 65.02 -26.65
CA ASP A 124 -10.13 65.24 -27.63
C ASP A 124 -11.55 65.46 -27.01
N GLY A 125 -11.58 66.03 -25.80
CA GLY A 125 -12.83 66.39 -25.09
C GLY A 125 -13.54 65.23 -24.38
N THR A 126 -12.93 64.06 -24.32
CA THR A 126 -13.45 62.86 -23.64
C THR A 126 -12.45 62.34 -22.63
N ALA A 127 -12.99 61.67 -21.60
CA ALA A 127 -12.17 60.95 -20.60
C ALA A 127 -11.92 59.52 -21.04
N HIS A 128 -10.70 59.03 -20.85
CA HIS A 128 -10.29 57.65 -21.15
C HIS A 128 -9.55 57.02 -19.99
N VAL A 129 -9.74 55.70 -19.81
CA VAL A 129 -9.09 54.90 -18.78
C VAL A 129 -7.63 54.61 -19.17
N ASP A 130 -6.71 54.92 -18.28
CA ASP A 130 -5.29 54.59 -18.42
C ASP A 130 -5.07 53.11 -18.06
N PHE A 131 -5.00 52.25 -19.06
CA PHE A 131 -4.94 50.80 -18.88
C PHE A 131 -3.58 50.34 -18.37
N SER A 132 -3.58 49.37 -17.49
CA SER A 132 -2.39 48.59 -17.11
C SER A 132 -2.72 47.09 -17.05
N TYR A 133 -1.79 46.21 -17.36
CA TYR A 133 -1.96 44.78 -17.28
C TYR A 133 -2.35 44.32 -15.85
N ASP A 134 -1.76 44.98 -14.84
CA ASP A 134 -2.05 44.75 -13.43
C ASP A 134 -3.53 45.02 -13.05
N SER A 135 -4.26 45.80 -13.87
CA SER A 135 -5.70 46.01 -13.67
C SER A 135 -6.58 44.86 -14.12
N ILE A 136 -6.06 43.90 -14.86
CA ILE A 136 -6.74 42.64 -15.18
C ILE A 136 -6.64 41.71 -13.98
N LEU A 137 -5.41 41.49 -13.48
CA LEU A 137 -5.10 40.66 -12.36
C LEU A 137 -3.78 41.14 -11.74
N SER A 138 -3.78 41.23 -10.40
CA SER A 138 -2.60 41.75 -9.68
C SER A 138 -1.33 40.96 -10.01
N GLY A 139 -0.25 41.70 -10.28
CA GLY A 139 1.04 41.16 -10.70
C GLY A 139 1.14 40.72 -12.16
N TYR A 140 0.10 40.95 -12.99
CA TYR A 140 0.17 40.71 -14.41
C TYR A 140 0.98 41.85 -15.08
N GLU A 141 2.01 41.50 -15.83
CA GLU A 141 2.87 42.43 -16.59
C GLU A 141 2.88 42.06 -18.06
N LYS A 142 3.18 43.03 -18.92
CA LYS A 142 3.32 42.77 -20.36
C LYS A 142 4.41 41.73 -20.64
N GLY A 143 4.04 40.65 -21.31
CA GLY A 143 4.94 39.52 -21.63
C GLY A 143 5.10 38.49 -20.50
N SER A 144 4.35 38.62 -19.42
CA SER A 144 4.23 37.53 -18.44
C SER A 144 3.36 36.41 -19.00
N TYR A 145 3.65 35.19 -18.56
CA TYR A 145 2.81 34.01 -18.79
C TYR A 145 2.47 33.35 -17.46
N ILE A 146 1.38 32.57 -17.45
CA ILE A 146 0.97 31.82 -16.30
C ILE A 146 1.63 30.44 -16.35
N ARG A 147 2.25 30.04 -15.22
CA ARG A 147 2.79 28.71 -15.02
C ARG A 147 2.10 28.04 -13.85
N ARG A 148 1.57 26.82 -14.07
CA ARG A 148 1.15 25.95 -12.99
C ARG A 148 2.30 25.02 -12.62
N ARG A 149 2.81 25.14 -11.41
CA ARG A 149 3.86 24.28 -10.85
C ARG A 149 3.24 23.32 -9.85
N THR A 150 3.36 22.02 -10.11
CA THR A 150 2.94 20.99 -9.14
C THR A 150 3.86 21.02 -7.92
N LEU A 151 3.27 21.03 -6.74
CA LEU A 151 3.95 20.84 -5.46
C LEU A 151 3.72 19.39 -5.03
N LYS A 152 4.77 18.59 -5.08
CA LYS A 152 4.66 17.15 -4.80
C LYS A 152 4.44 16.90 -3.31
N GLY A 153 3.41 16.09 -3.00
CA GLY A 153 3.28 15.46 -1.71
C GLY A 153 4.23 14.27 -1.57
N THR A 154 4.57 13.94 -0.35
CA THR A 154 5.46 12.80 -0.03
C THR A 154 4.61 11.64 0.46
N ARG A 155 4.76 10.47 -0.17
CA ARG A 155 4.11 9.22 0.27
C ARG A 155 4.60 8.85 1.67
N GLY A 156 3.71 8.39 2.55
CA GLY A 156 4.07 7.91 3.89
C GLY A 156 5.08 6.77 3.86
N GLU A 157 5.88 6.63 4.88
CA GLU A 157 6.91 5.59 5.02
C GLU A 157 6.38 4.39 5.80
N ILE A 158 7.03 3.23 5.67
CA ILE A 158 6.71 2.03 6.41
C ILE A 158 7.90 1.66 7.29
N PHE A 159 7.65 1.46 8.57
CA PHE A 159 8.68 1.23 9.59
C PHE A 159 8.52 -0.13 10.27
N ALA A 160 9.64 -0.75 10.62
CA ALA A 160 9.71 -1.90 11.51
C ALA A 160 9.38 -1.48 12.96
N LEU A 161 9.29 -2.47 13.85
CA LEU A 161 8.97 -2.28 15.26
C LEU A 161 9.97 -1.34 15.99
N ASP A 162 11.24 -1.40 15.63
CA ASP A 162 12.32 -0.59 16.21
C ASP A 162 12.45 0.80 15.56
N GLY A 163 11.61 1.14 14.60
CA GLY A 163 11.66 2.39 13.85
C GLY A 163 12.58 2.38 12.62
N THR A 164 13.17 1.25 12.28
CA THR A 164 13.96 1.12 11.06
C THR A 164 13.03 1.14 9.84
N ILE A 165 13.46 1.81 8.78
CA ILE A 165 12.69 2.01 7.56
C ILE A 165 12.63 0.72 6.73
N LEU A 166 11.42 0.29 6.35
CA LEU A 166 11.14 -0.85 5.47
C LEU A 166 10.77 -0.41 4.05
N ALA A 167 10.14 0.75 3.92
CA ALA A 167 9.85 1.39 2.64
C ALA A 167 9.96 2.90 2.79
N GLU A 168 10.77 3.53 1.95
CA GLU A 168 11.05 4.97 1.97
C GLU A 168 10.90 5.59 0.58
N ASN A 169 10.87 6.92 0.56
CA ASN A 169 10.96 7.68 -0.67
C ASN A 169 12.42 8.06 -0.90
N SER A 170 13.01 7.56 -1.98
CA SER A 170 14.39 7.83 -2.35
C SER A 170 14.48 8.66 -3.61
N TYR A 171 15.53 9.45 -3.73
CA TYR A 171 15.88 10.10 -4.99
C TYR A 171 16.51 9.09 -5.95
N SER A 172 16.34 9.33 -7.25
CA SER A 172 16.94 8.48 -8.28
C SER A 172 17.91 9.26 -9.16
N ASP A 173 18.91 8.55 -9.67
CA ASP A 173 19.67 8.93 -10.85
C ASP A 173 18.97 8.29 -12.06
N THR A 174 18.22 9.08 -12.82
CA THR A 174 17.41 8.57 -13.95
C THR A 174 18.11 8.78 -15.27
N VAL A 175 18.46 7.69 -15.93
CA VAL A 175 18.99 7.68 -17.30
C VAL A 175 17.85 7.92 -18.27
N TYR A 176 17.99 8.91 -19.15
CA TYR A 176 17.01 9.22 -20.17
C TYR A 176 17.64 9.46 -21.53
N ILE A 177 16.84 9.31 -22.60
CA ILE A 177 17.19 9.76 -23.95
C ILE A 177 16.48 11.08 -24.19
N ASN A 178 17.21 12.11 -24.58
CA ASN A 178 16.67 13.36 -25.10
C ASN A 178 16.30 13.15 -26.57
N VAL A 179 15.03 13.26 -26.90
CA VAL A 179 14.48 12.97 -28.23
C VAL A 179 15.04 13.94 -29.27
N SER A 180 15.25 15.21 -28.90
CA SER A 180 15.81 16.26 -29.83
C SER A 180 17.29 16.10 -30.10
N ASP A 181 18.05 15.49 -29.16
CA ASP A 181 19.50 15.42 -29.22
C ASP A 181 19.99 14.04 -29.73
N SER A 182 19.08 13.07 -29.89
CA SER A 182 19.38 11.74 -30.42
C SER A 182 19.22 11.74 -31.95
N LEU A 183 20.27 12.14 -32.65
CA LEU A 183 20.24 12.24 -34.14
C LEU A 183 20.19 10.86 -34.84
N ASP A 184 20.71 9.82 -34.18
CA ASP A 184 20.72 8.44 -34.66
C ASP A 184 20.29 7.51 -33.51
N ILE A 185 18.98 7.28 -33.40
CA ILE A 185 18.41 6.49 -32.29
C ILE A 185 18.93 5.06 -32.30
N ASP A 186 19.12 4.42 -33.44
CA ASP A 186 19.58 3.03 -33.52
C ASP A 186 20.99 2.91 -32.95
N ARG A 187 21.88 3.84 -33.23
CA ARG A 187 23.22 3.90 -32.67
C ARG A 187 23.21 4.17 -31.16
N THR A 188 22.32 5.07 -30.70
CA THR A 188 22.13 5.34 -29.27
C THR A 188 21.65 4.09 -28.54
N LEU A 189 20.68 3.36 -29.08
CA LEU A 189 20.14 2.12 -28.51
C LEU A 189 21.17 0.99 -28.50
N ASP A 190 21.98 0.82 -29.56
CA ASP A 190 23.10 -0.13 -29.61
C ASP A 190 24.10 0.14 -28.47
N ARG A 191 24.40 1.42 -28.25
CA ARG A 191 25.31 1.82 -27.16
C ARG A 191 24.69 1.58 -25.80
N ILE A 192 23.41 1.92 -25.61
CA ILE A 192 22.66 1.63 -24.38
C ILE A 192 22.67 0.12 -24.11
N SER A 193 22.35 -0.73 -25.09
CA SER A 193 22.38 -2.18 -24.96
C SER A 193 23.73 -2.71 -24.51
N SER A 194 24.82 -2.11 -24.98
CA SER A 194 26.18 -2.52 -24.58
C SER A 194 26.54 -2.12 -23.15
N LEU A 195 25.98 -1.03 -22.63
CA LEU A 195 26.24 -0.51 -21.29
C LEU A 195 25.23 -1.02 -20.26
N LEU A 196 23.99 -1.26 -20.69
CA LEU A 196 22.87 -1.75 -19.91
C LEU A 196 22.28 -2.97 -20.63
N PRO A 197 22.87 -4.17 -20.46
CA PRO A 197 22.44 -5.38 -21.17
C PRO A 197 21.00 -5.82 -20.88
N ASP A 198 20.45 -5.33 -19.76
CA ASP A 198 19.08 -5.55 -19.29
C ASP A 198 18.07 -4.52 -19.82
N ALA A 199 18.49 -3.52 -20.59
CA ALA A 199 17.59 -2.54 -21.19
C ALA A 199 16.88 -3.13 -22.43
N ASP A 200 15.54 -3.04 -22.43
CA ASP A 200 14.71 -3.43 -23.58
C ASP A 200 14.77 -2.35 -24.68
N THR A 201 15.76 -2.47 -25.56
CA THR A 201 15.97 -1.52 -26.66
C THR A 201 14.86 -1.55 -27.71
N GLY A 202 14.14 -2.68 -27.86
CA GLY A 202 12.98 -2.79 -28.74
C GLY A 202 11.83 -1.90 -28.25
N ARG A 203 11.54 -1.98 -26.95
CA ARG A 203 10.57 -1.10 -26.31
C ARG A 203 10.99 0.36 -26.37
N LEU A 204 12.25 0.66 -26.06
CA LEU A 204 12.77 2.03 -26.10
C LEU A 204 12.62 2.66 -27.49
N LYS A 205 12.82 1.88 -28.55
CA LYS A 205 12.61 2.34 -29.94
C LYS A 205 11.14 2.71 -30.21
N THR A 206 10.20 1.85 -29.78
CA THR A 206 8.76 2.12 -29.91
C THR A 206 8.35 3.37 -29.14
N VAL A 207 8.85 3.51 -27.90
CA VAL A 207 8.57 4.70 -27.08
C VAL A 207 9.18 5.97 -27.69
N TYR A 208 10.36 5.85 -28.33
CA TYR A 208 10.97 6.99 -29.04
C TYR A 208 10.14 7.44 -30.24
N GLU A 209 9.64 6.50 -31.04
CA GLU A 209 8.76 6.78 -32.18
C GLU A 209 7.44 7.46 -31.72
N ASP A 210 6.82 6.95 -30.65
CA ASP A 210 5.63 7.60 -30.03
C ASP A 210 5.95 8.98 -29.46
N ALA A 211 7.13 9.16 -28.83
CA ALA A 211 7.58 10.44 -28.31
C ALA A 211 7.77 11.51 -29.40
N LEU A 212 8.27 11.10 -30.57
CA LEU A 212 8.37 11.99 -31.73
C LEU A 212 6.99 12.45 -32.23
N GLU A 213 6.01 11.53 -32.26
CA GLU A 213 4.64 11.86 -32.69
C GLU A 213 3.91 12.78 -31.71
N ARG A 214 4.21 12.66 -30.40
CA ARG A 214 3.56 13.41 -29.31
C ARG A 214 4.36 14.61 -28.81
N GLU A 215 5.48 14.91 -29.47
CA GLU A 215 6.37 16.02 -29.09
C GLU A 215 6.92 15.93 -27.65
N TYR A 216 7.14 14.71 -27.12
CA TYR A 216 7.81 14.55 -25.85
C TYR A 216 9.32 14.84 -25.99
N SER A 217 9.88 15.53 -25.00
CA SER A 217 11.28 15.94 -25.04
C SER A 217 12.26 14.86 -24.57
N VAL A 218 11.81 13.94 -23.69
CA VAL A 218 12.67 12.90 -23.07
C VAL A 218 11.91 11.58 -22.90
N ILE A 219 12.65 10.47 -22.97
CA ILE A 219 12.16 9.13 -22.63
C ILE A 219 13.07 8.50 -21.58
N THR A 220 12.49 7.89 -20.55
CA THR A 220 13.23 7.21 -19.50
C THR A 220 13.76 5.86 -19.99
N VAL A 221 15.05 5.61 -19.78
CA VAL A 221 15.72 4.34 -20.05
C VAL A 221 15.70 3.46 -18.82
N LYS A 222 16.34 3.93 -17.75
CA LYS A 222 16.47 3.22 -16.48
C LYS A 222 16.74 4.21 -15.35
N ALA A 223 16.26 3.90 -14.15
CA ALA A 223 16.60 4.69 -12.99
C ALA A 223 17.34 3.83 -11.95
N TYR A 224 18.17 4.49 -11.16
CA TYR A 224 18.99 3.92 -10.09
C TYR A 224 18.70 4.69 -8.80
N SER A 225 18.69 4.02 -7.65
CA SER A 225 18.70 4.73 -6.38
C SER A 225 19.88 5.68 -6.33
N LYS A 226 19.70 6.90 -5.81
CA LYS A 226 20.72 7.93 -5.85
C LYS A 226 22.06 7.44 -5.27
N GLY A 227 23.13 7.64 -6.04
CA GLY A 227 24.49 7.26 -5.63
C GLY A 227 24.79 5.76 -5.70
N THR A 228 23.91 4.92 -6.27
CA THR A 228 24.19 3.49 -6.48
C THR A 228 24.72 3.16 -7.87
N MET A 229 24.66 4.12 -8.80
CA MET A 229 25.22 3.96 -10.13
C MET A 229 26.74 4.00 -10.08
N ASP A 230 27.41 3.03 -10.70
CA ASP A 230 28.86 3.01 -10.85
C ASP A 230 29.35 4.23 -11.63
N ASP A 231 30.43 4.86 -11.18
CA ASP A 231 30.96 6.09 -11.78
C ASP A 231 31.45 5.89 -13.23
N ASP A 232 32.04 4.73 -13.55
CA ASP A 232 32.51 4.42 -14.91
C ASP A 232 31.30 4.22 -15.85
N LEU A 233 30.25 3.55 -15.37
CA LEU A 233 28.98 3.42 -16.08
C LEU A 233 28.33 4.80 -16.30
N ARG A 234 28.29 5.64 -15.27
CA ARG A 234 27.76 7.01 -15.33
C ARG A 234 28.46 7.82 -16.42
N GLN A 235 29.79 7.80 -16.46
CA GLN A 235 30.58 8.51 -17.46
C GLN A 235 30.36 7.93 -18.88
N ALA A 236 30.26 6.62 -19.00
CA ALA A 236 30.00 5.97 -20.27
C ALA A 236 28.61 6.32 -20.84
N LEU A 237 27.58 6.38 -20.00
CA LEU A 237 26.24 6.80 -20.39
C LEU A 237 26.21 8.28 -20.81
N LEU A 238 26.79 9.18 -20.02
CA LEU A 238 26.87 10.61 -20.33
C LEU A 238 27.68 10.93 -21.59
N SER A 239 28.60 10.02 -22.01
CA SER A 239 29.33 10.13 -23.24
C SER A 239 28.57 9.62 -24.47
N THR A 240 27.37 9.06 -24.29
CA THR A 240 26.52 8.54 -25.35
C THR A 240 25.63 9.66 -25.89
N GLU A 241 25.60 9.83 -27.21
CA GLU A 241 24.81 10.89 -27.87
C GLU A 241 23.32 10.78 -27.53
N GLY A 242 22.72 11.89 -27.14
CA GLY A 242 21.31 11.96 -26.76
C GLY A 242 20.98 11.37 -25.39
N VAL A 243 21.94 10.79 -24.66
CA VAL A 243 21.71 10.23 -23.32
C VAL A 243 22.06 11.25 -22.25
N GLY A 244 21.15 11.44 -21.29
CA GLY A 244 21.36 12.24 -20.10
C GLY A 244 21.08 11.45 -18.83
N ILE A 245 21.50 12.00 -17.70
CA ILE A 245 21.18 11.50 -16.37
C ILE A 245 20.57 12.65 -15.58
N ASP A 246 19.29 12.49 -15.21
CA ASP A 246 18.65 13.40 -14.28
C ASP A 246 19.00 12.93 -12.87
N ASP A 247 19.89 13.67 -12.23
CA ASP A 247 20.28 13.52 -10.83
C ASP A 247 19.70 14.63 -9.95
N SER A 248 18.82 15.45 -10.55
CA SER A 248 18.07 16.44 -9.81
C SER A 248 17.20 15.74 -8.77
N SER A 249 17.17 16.25 -7.56
CA SER A 249 16.39 15.73 -6.44
C SER A 249 14.86 15.88 -6.62
N LEU A 250 14.36 15.75 -7.85
CA LEU A 250 12.96 15.97 -8.19
C LEU A 250 12.19 14.69 -8.51
N THR A 251 12.89 13.58 -8.79
CA THR A 251 12.24 12.31 -9.09
C THR A 251 12.30 11.41 -7.87
N TYR A 252 11.20 11.36 -7.11
CA TYR A 252 11.04 10.44 -6.00
C TYR A 252 10.73 9.05 -6.52
N GLN A 253 11.38 8.07 -5.92
CA GLN A 253 11.07 6.66 -6.12
C GLN A 253 10.79 5.99 -4.79
N ARG A 254 9.95 4.97 -4.82
CA ARG A 254 9.77 4.09 -3.69
C ARG A 254 10.94 3.14 -3.61
N PHE A 255 11.59 3.03 -2.46
CA PHE A 255 12.75 2.18 -2.21
C PHE A 255 12.49 1.24 -1.04
N TYR A 256 12.94 -0.02 -1.19
CA TYR A 256 12.74 -1.10 -0.24
C TYR A 256 14.12 -1.64 0.18
N PRO A 257 14.67 -1.18 1.32
CA PRO A 257 16.05 -1.49 1.74
C PRO A 257 16.33 -2.98 1.89
N TYR A 258 15.31 -3.75 2.29
CA TYR A 258 15.44 -5.18 2.58
C TYR A 258 15.01 -6.09 1.42
N ARG A 259 14.71 -5.55 0.25
CA ARG A 259 14.45 -6.26 -1.00
C ARG A 259 13.48 -7.44 -0.83
N GLU A 260 13.96 -8.70 -1.09
CA GLU A 260 13.16 -9.92 -1.04
C GLU A 260 12.72 -10.34 0.37
N VAL A 261 13.45 -9.93 1.40
CA VAL A 261 13.21 -10.37 2.80
C VAL A 261 11.83 -9.94 3.30
N PHE A 262 11.34 -8.79 2.89
CA PHE A 262 10.05 -8.23 3.30
C PHE A 262 9.04 -8.12 2.15
N SER A 263 9.36 -8.57 0.95
CA SER A 263 8.60 -8.31 -0.27
C SER A 263 7.12 -8.65 -0.18
N HIS A 264 6.77 -9.81 0.36
CA HIS A 264 5.38 -10.27 0.45
C HIS A 264 4.55 -9.52 1.50
N ILE A 265 5.20 -8.90 2.50
CA ILE A 265 4.51 -8.11 3.52
C ILE A 265 4.37 -6.67 3.03
N ILE A 266 5.48 -6.05 2.67
CA ILE A 266 5.49 -4.64 2.27
C ILE A 266 4.85 -4.48 0.89
N GLY A 267 5.15 -5.38 -0.04
CA GLY A 267 4.70 -5.28 -1.43
C GLY A 267 5.53 -4.31 -2.24
N TYR A 268 4.89 -3.68 -3.20
CA TYR A 268 5.53 -2.69 -4.08
C TYR A 268 4.50 -1.69 -4.62
N THR A 269 5.02 -0.58 -5.10
CA THR A 269 4.24 0.45 -5.81
C THR A 269 4.45 0.35 -7.32
N GLY A 270 3.52 0.87 -8.08
CA GLY A 270 3.63 0.91 -9.54
C GLY A 270 2.68 1.94 -10.16
N THR A 271 2.74 2.07 -11.49
CA THR A 271 1.85 2.95 -12.24
C THR A 271 0.38 2.56 -12.03
N PRO A 272 -0.55 3.51 -11.84
CA PRO A 272 -1.96 3.24 -11.74
C PRO A 272 -2.48 2.47 -12.96
N SER A 273 -3.37 1.52 -12.72
CA SER A 273 -4.18 0.88 -13.77
C SER A 273 -5.46 1.70 -13.99
N GLU A 274 -6.22 1.40 -15.05
CA GLU A 274 -7.50 2.07 -15.33
C GLU A 274 -8.52 1.96 -14.18
N ALA A 275 -8.41 0.92 -13.35
CA ALA A 275 -9.31 0.68 -12.22
C ALA A 275 -8.90 1.43 -10.93
N ASP A 276 -7.66 1.84 -10.78
CA ASP A 276 -7.16 2.45 -9.54
C ASP A 276 -7.78 3.83 -9.27
N PRO A 277 -7.96 4.74 -10.26
CA PRO A 277 -8.64 6.01 -10.05
C PRO A 277 -10.08 5.84 -9.54
N GLU A 278 -10.85 4.90 -10.10
CA GLU A 278 -12.22 4.62 -9.68
C GLU A 278 -12.25 4.04 -8.25
N LYS A 279 -11.34 3.11 -7.95
CA LYS A 279 -11.24 2.44 -6.64
C LYS A 279 -10.89 3.40 -5.51
N TYR A 280 -9.97 4.33 -5.74
CA TYR A 280 -9.42 5.20 -4.71
C TYR A 280 -9.91 6.65 -4.81
N GLY A 281 -10.60 7.03 -5.90
CA GLY A 281 -11.03 8.41 -6.15
C GLY A 281 -9.88 9.36 -6.50
N TYR A 282 -8.77 8.84 -7.02
CA TYR A 282 -7.60 9.64 -7.36
C TYR A 282 -7.75 10.36 -8.70
N ASP A 283 -7.02 11.46 -8.83
CA ASP A 283 -6.83 12.18 -10.09
C ASP A 283 -6.06 11.29 -11.10
N GLU A 284 -6.39 11.38 -12.39
CA GLU A 284 -5.67 10.70 -13.49
C GLU A 284 -4.17 11.03 -13.52
N ARG A 285 -3.75 12.07 -12.81
CA ARG A 285 -2.34 12.50 -12.68
C ARG A 285 -1.58 11.83 -11.56
N THR A 286 -2.23 10.98 -10.76
CA THR A 286 -1.56 10.18 -9.74
C THR A 286 -0.51 9.30 -10.40
N SER A 287 0.75 9.46 -9.99
CA SER A 287 1.88 8.81 -10.68
C SER A 287 2.19 7.41 -10.16
N VAL A 288 1.85 7.12 -8.89
CA VAL A 288 2.24 5.87 -8.20
C VAL A 288 1.16 5.46 -7.21
N VAL A 289 0.82 4.17 -7.21
CA VAL A 289 -0.10 3.53 -6.25
C VAL A 289 0.48 2.22 -5.73
N GLY A 290 0.08 1.79 -4.55
CA GLY A 290 0.41 0.47 -4.01
C GLY A 290 -0.26 -0.66 -4.78
N LYS A 291 0.50 -1.69 -5.15
CA LYS A 291 0.01 -2.82 -5.97
C LYS A 291 -0.21 -4.08 -5.16
N THR A 292 0.62 -4.35 -4.18
CA THR A 292 0.54 -5.53 -3.31
C THR A 292 0.96 -5.18 -1.89
N GLY A 293 0.79 -6.11 -0.96
CA GLY A 293 1.26 -5.98 0.42
C GLY A 293 0.64 -4.81 1.17
N LEU A 294 1.36 -4.28 2.17
CA LEU A 294 0.95 -3.11 2.94
C LEU A 294 0.87 -1.85 2.08
N GLU A 295 1.70 -1.74 1.04
CA GLU A 295 1.61 -0.65 0.07
C GLU A 295 0.20 -0.55 -0.54
N ALA A 296 -0.43 -1.68 -0.88
CA ALA A 296 -1.78 -1.71 -1.43
C ALA A 296 -2.88 -1.67 -0.37
N SER A 297 -2.71 -2.40 0.75
CA SER A 297 -3.71 -2.46 1.82
C SER A 297 -3.88 -1.14 2.54
N TYR A 298 -2.77 -0.40 2.70
CA TYR A 298 -2.73 0.90 3.36
C TYR A 298 -2.54 2.06 2.38
N GLU A 299 -2.86 1.85 1.09
CA GLU A 299 -2.78 2.89 0.06
C GLU A 299 -3.49 4.19 0.49
N PRO A 300 -4.72 4.19 1.06
CA PRO A 300 -5.39 5.42 1.47
C PRO A 300 -4.71 6.15 2.64
N VAL A 301 -3.82 5.46 3.36
CA VAL A 301 -3.01 6.03 4.46
C VAL A 301 -1.70 6.58 3.92
N LEU A 302 -1.01 5.78 3.11
CA LEU A 302 0.32 6.09 2.58
C LEU A 302 0.30 7.12 1.45
N HIS A 303 -0.80 7.22 0.71
CA HIS A 303 -0.93 8.12 -0.43
C HIS A 303 -0.82 9.59 -0.02
N SER A 304 -0.15 10.38 -0.85
CA SER A 304 -0.03 11.83 -0.70
C SER A 304 -0.88 12.54 -1.76
N GLU A 305 -1.38 13.71 -1.44
CA GLU A 305 -2.06 14.58 -2.40
C GLU A 305 -1.12 15.69 -2.86
N ASP A 306 -0.98 15.82 -4.18
CA ASP A 306 -0.18 16.89 -4.76
C ASP A 306 -0.88 18.23 -4.62
N GLY A 307 -0.15 19.25 -4.20
CA GLY A 307 -0.56 20.64 -4.28
C GLY A 307 -0.17 21.27 -5.62
N TYR A 308 -0.42 22.56 -5.75
CA TYR A 308 0.06 23.35 -6.88
C TYR A 308 0.33 24.80 -6.50
N SER A 309 1.17 25.47 -7.31
CA SER A 309 1.35 26.92 -7.30
C SER A 309 1.05 27.44 -8.69
N LEU A 310 0.16 28.40 -8.78
CA LEU A 310 -0.18 29.11 -9.99
C LEU A 310 0.55 30.47 -9.98
N GLU A 311 1.42 30.70 -10.94
CA GLU A 311 2.42 31.76 -10.85
C GLU A 311 2.44 32.60 -12.16
N PHE A 312 2.56 33.93 -12.03
CA PHE A 312 3.05 34.72 -13.12
C PHE A 312 4.57 34.61 -13.23
N VAL A 313 5.03 34.39 -14.45
CA VAL A 313 6.45 34.24 -14.78
C VAL A 313 6.80 35.22 -15.88
N ASN A 314 7.85 35.99 -15.67
CA ASN A 314 8.32 36.95 -16.69
C ASN A 314 9.15 36.25 -17.79
N SER A 315 9.53 36.99 -18.81
CA SER A 315 10.30 36.50 -19.94
C SER A 315 11.68 35.93 -19.60
N SER A 316 12.19 36.19 -18.38
CA SER A 316 13.45 35.58 -17.88
C SER A 316 13.22 34.31 -17.08
N GLY A 317 11.98 33.85 -16.92
CA GLY A 317 11.63 32.64 -16.14
C GLY A 317 11.50 32.91 -14.64
N ALA A 318 11.58 34.15 -14.17
CA ALA A 318 11.43 34.48 -12.75
C ALA A 318 9.95 34.63 -12.39
N VAL A 319 9.56 34.08 -11.23
CA VAL A 319 8.22 34.26 -10.66
C VAL A 319 8.07 35.69 -10.16
N THR A 320 7.09 36.40 -10.68
CA THR A 320 6.78 37.79 -10.29
C THR A 320 5.63 37.88 -9.29
N HIS A 321 4.68 36.95 -9.40
CA HIS A 321 3.52 36.89 -8.51
C HIS A 321 2.98 35.48 -8.36
N ILE A 322 2.44 35.12 -7.18
CA ILE A 322 1.73 33.87 -6.95
C ILE A 322 0.24 34.17 -6.92
N LEU A 323 -0.49 33.61 -7.88
CA LEU A 323 -1.92 33.82 -8.05
C LEU A 323 -2.75 32.97 -7.09
N ASP A 324 -2.33 31.70 -6.95
CA ASP A 324 -3.00 30.73 -6.11
C ASP A 324 -1.99 29.66 -5.70
N ARG A 325 -2.21 29.08 -4.52
CA ARG A 325 -1.33 28.04 -3.99
C ARG A 325 -2.10 27.09 -3.08
N VAL A 326 -2.06 25.82 -3.45
CA VAL A 326 -2.54 24.73 -2.64
C VAL A 326 -1.34 23.93 -2.15
N GLU A 327 -1.17 23.83 -0.84
CA GLU A 327 -0.09 23.04 -0.26
C GLU A 327 -0.35 21.55 -0.45
N PRO A 328 0.69 20.73 -0.70
CA PRO A 328 0.53 19.29 -0.77
C PRO A 328 0.16 18.71 0.59
N VAL A 329 -0.56 17.60 0.58
CA VAL A 329 -0.84 16.80 1.78
C VAL A 329 0.04 15.55 1.72
N ASN A 330 0.93 15.40 2.69
CA ASN A 330 1.77 14.22 2.80
C ASN A 330 0.95 13.01 3.26
N GLY A 331 1.32 11.83 2.77
CA GLY A 331 0.82 10.57 3.28
C GLY A 331 1.24 10.35 4.75
N ARG A 332 0.51 9.49 5.43
CA ARG A 332 0.79 9.11 6.81
C ARG A 332 1.63 7.85 6.85
N ASP A 333 2.46 7.72 7.87
CA ASP A 333 3.37 6.62 8.04
C ASP A 333 2.68 5.40 8.69
N VAL A 334 3.16 4.22 8.32
CA VAL A 334 2.70 2.93 8.88
C VAL A 334 3.82 2.33 9.73
N ARG A 335 3.58 2.17 11.02
CA ARG A 335 4.48 1.47 11.93
C ARG A 335 4.02 0.05 12.15
N THR A 336 4.92 -0.91 11.94
CA THR A 336 4.61 -2.33 11.99
C THR A 336 5.05 -2.98 13.30
N THR A 337 4.60 -4.23 13.50
CA THR A 337 5.05 -5.13 14.57
C THR A 337 6.25 -5.99 14.16
N LEU A 338 6.75 -5.83 12.94
CA LEU A 338 7.80 -6.64 12.35
C LEU A 338 9.15 -6.40 13.02
N ASP A 339 9.80 -7.49 13.40
CA ASP A 339 11.18 -7.50 13.92
C ASP A 339 12.14 -7.86 12.79
N ILE A 340 13.07 -6.95 12.48
CA ILE A 340 14.02 -7.13 11.37
C ILE A 340 14.87 -8.37 11.55
N ALA A 341 15.38 -8.59 12.76
CA ALA A 341 16.26 -9.71 13.04
C ALA A 341 15.51 -11.04 12.96
N MET A 342 14.24 -11.08 13.41
CA MET A 342 13.40 -12.27 13.33
C MET A 342 12.99 -12.56 11.88
N GLN A 343 12.57 -11.54 11.13
CA GLN A 343 12.18 -11.67 9.73
C GLN A 343 13.37 -12.15 8.86
N THR A 344 14.53 -11.54 9.06
CA THR A 344 15.76 -11.89 8.33
C THR A 344 16.19 -13.33 8.62
N GLU A 345 16.15 -13.74 9.88
CA GLU A 345 16.46 -15.11 10.28
C GLU A 345 15.47 -16.11 9.70
N ALA A 346 14.17 -15.81 9.77
CA ALA A 346 13.13 -16.63 9.19
C ALA A 346 13.29 -16.80 7.67
N TYR A 347 13.60 -15.70 6.96
CA TYR A 347 13.83 -15.72 5.52
C TYR A 347 15.03 -16.60 5.15
N TYR A 348 16.20 -16.33 5.70
CA TYR A 348 17.41 -17.07 5.33
C TYR A 348 17.43 -18.50 5.86
N SER A 349 16.73 -18.80 6.97
CA SER A 349 16.59 -20.18 7.41
C SER A 349 15.71 -20.98 6.44
N LEU A 350 14.61 -20.41 5.96
CA LEU A 350 13.75 -21.07 4.97
C LEU A 350 14.50 -21.25 3.65
N ASP A 351 15.14 -20.20 3.13
CA ASP A 351 15.92 -20.22 1.89
C ASP A 351 17.06 -21.25 1.92
N LYS A 352 17.73 -21.36 3.06
CA LYS A 352 18.86 -22.32 3.27
C LYS A 352 18.42 -23.78 3.25
N TYR A 353 17.26 -24.09 3.85
CA TYR A 353 16.85 -25.46 4.10
C TYR A 353 15.89 -26.01 3.05
N ILE A 354 15.19 -25.15 2.31
CA ILE A 354 14.23 -25.55 1.27
C ILE A 354 14.98 -25.95 -0.01
N ALA A 355 14.49 -26.97 -0.71
CA ALA A 355 15.06 -27.37 -2.00
C ALA A 355 14.46 -26.53 -3.15
N ASP A 356 15.15 -26.50 -4.30
CA ASP A 356 14.74 -25.70 -5.49
C ASP A 356 13.34 -26.04 -6.03
N ASP A 357 12.88 -27.28 -5.82
CA ASP A 357 11.57 -27.75 -6.24
C ASP A 357 10.52 -27.72 -5.09
N GLN A 358 10.84 -27.07 -3.99
CA GLN A 358 9.96 -26.82 -2.86
C GLN A 358 9.62 -25.34 -2.74
N THR A 359 8.51 -25.09 -2.08
CA THR A 359 8.09 -23.74 -1.65
C THR A 359 7.62 -23.77 -0.22
N GLY A 360 7.58 -22.61 0.45
CA GLY A 360 7.14 -22.63 1.85
C GLY A 360 6.78 -21.27 2.41
N CYS A 361 6.29 -21.30 3.65
CA CYS A 361 6.14 -20.10 4.46
C CYS A 361 6.49 -20.34 5.92
N VAL A 362 6.89 -19.24 6.57
CA VAL A 362 7.15 -19.18 8.01
C VAL A 362 6.37 -18.00 8.58
N ILE A 363 5.71 -18.22 9.73
CA ILE A 363 5.05 -17.15 10.48
C ILE A 363 5.52 -17.24 11.93
N VAL A 364 5.96 -16.12 12.47
CA VAL A 364 6.31 -15.95 13.89
C VAL A 364 5.43 -14.85 14.47
N MET A 365 4.71 -15.18 15.54
CA MET A 365 3.73 -14.29 16.14
C MET A 365 3.78 -14.38 17.67
N ASP A 366 3.39 -13.32 18.34
CA ASP A 366 3.13 -13.31 19.78
C ASP A 366 1.74 -13.91 20.06
N THR A 367 1.66 -14.93 20.92
CA THR A 367 0.39 -15.61 21.23
C THR A 367 -0.58 -14.73 22.01
N LYS A 368 -0.11 -13.69 22.72
CA LYS A 368 -0.92 -12.84 23.58
C LYS A 368 -1.45 -11.61 22.88
N SER A 369 -0.57 -10.91 22.14
CA SER A 369 -0.92 -9.66 21.46
C SER A 369 -1.45 -9.88 20.04
N GLY A 370 -1.06 -10.98 19.37
CA GLY A 370 -1.30 -11.21 17.95
C GLY A 370 -0.28 -10.52 17.03
N ASP A 371 0.75 -9.88 17.60
CA ASP A 371 1.78 -9.20 16.85
C ASP A 371 2.59 -10.19 16.01
N VAL A 372 2.56 -10.02 14.70
CA VAL A 372 3.38 -10.79 13.76
C VAL A 372 4.76 -10.16 13.72
N SER A 373 5.75 -10.85 14.27
CA SER A 373 7.16 -10.41 14.27
C SER A 373 7.88 -10.80 12.98
N ALA A 374 7.44 -11.89 12.32
CA ALA A 374 7.95 -12.30 11.01
C ALA A 374 6.88 -13.07 10.22
N MET A 375 6.86 -12.83 8.91
CA MET A 375 6.03 -13.57 7.96
C MET A 375 6.75 -13.69 6.62
N VAL A 376 7.21 -14.88 6.29
CA VAL A 376 8.03 -15.17 5.10
C VAL A 376 7.27 -16.07 4.15
N SER A 377 7.38 -15.79 2.87
CA SER A 377 7.00 -16.68 1.76
C SER A 377 8.21 -16.92 0.87
N ASN A 378 8.46 -18.16 0.47
CA ASN A 378 9.57 -18.52 -0.40
C ASN A 378 9.03 -19.26 -1.65
N PRO A 379 9.57 -18.93 -2.86
CA PRO A 379 10.57 -17.90 -3.12
C PRO A 379 10.06 -16.47 -2.92
N GLY A 380 10.98 -15.56 -2.62
CA GLY A 380 10.74 -14.11 -2.56
C GLY A 380 11.09 -13.41 -3.87
N TYR A 381 10.90 -12.10 -3.91
CA TYR A 381 11.25 -11.24 -5.04
C TYR A 381 11.77 -9.89 -4.53
N ASP A 382 12.62 -9.20 -5.27
CA ASP A 382 13.03 -7.84 -4.91
C ASP A 382 11.94 -6.83 -5.29
N SER A 383 11.31 -6.18 -4.30
CA SER A 383 10.26 -5.18 -4.52
C SER A 383 10.74 -3.96 -5.33
N ASN A 384 12.04 -3.66 -5.32
CA ASN A 384 12.62 -2.56 -6.10
C ASN A 384 12.54 -2.79 -7.61
N LEU A 385 12.40 -4.03 -8.07
CA LEU A 385 12.23 -4.35 -9.49
C LEU A 385 10.98 -3.69 -10.09
N PHE A 386 9.96 -3.42 -9.28
CA PHE A 386 8.70 -2.81 -9.71
C PHE A 386 8.69 -1.28 -9.67
N SER A 387 9.72 -0.67 -9.10
CA SER A 387 9.88 0.79 -9.11
C SER A 387 10.20 1.34 -10.52
N PHE A 388 10.48 0.45 -11.47
CA PHE A 388 10.84 0.76 -12.85
C PHE A 388 10.08 -0.13 -13.83
N PRO A 389 10.04 0.20 -15.12
CA PRO A 389 9.58 -0.72 -16.15
C PRO A 389 10.41 -1.99 -16.13
N ILE A 390 9.75 -3.13 -15.99
CA ILE A 390 10.39 -4.45 -15.90
C ILE A 390 10.83 -4.86 -17.30
N ASP A 391 12.12 -5.24 -17.46
CA ASP A 391 12.62 -5.82 -18.70
C ASP A 391 12.14 -7.27 -18.90
N SER A 392 12.32 -7.80 -20.12
CA SER A 392 11.84 -9.14 -20.48
C SER A 392 12.46 -10.26 -19.66
N ALA A 393 13.74 -10.16 -19.28
CA ALA A 393 14.43 -11.18 -18.48
C ALA A 393 13.91 -11.20 -17.04
N THR A 394 13.74 -10.03 -16.43
CA THR A 394 13.11 -9.87 -15.11
C THR A 394 11.67 -10.35 -15.13
N TYR A 395 10.90 -10.00 -16.17
CA TYR A 395 9.53 -10.50 -16.34
C TYR A 395 9.49 -12.04 -16.35
N GLU A 396 10.33 -12.67 -17.15
CA GLU A 396 10.39 -14.13 -17.26
C GLU A 396 10.81 -14.79 -15.93
N SER A 397 11.71 -14.18 -15.18
CA SER A 397 12.12 -14.67 -13.86
C SER A 397 11.00 -14.60 -12.80
N LEU A 398 10.07 -13.66 -12.93
CA LEU A 398 8.97 -13.45 -11.99
C LEU A 398 7.68 -14.18 -12.40
N PHE A 399 7.39 -14.27 -13.70
CA PHE A 399 6.12 -14.74 -14.24
C PHE A 399 6.25 -15.96 -15.17
N GLY A 400 7.47 -16.36 -15.55
CA GLY A 400 7.71 -17.48 -16.43
C GLY A 400 7.27 -18.84 -15.89
N GLU A 401 7.11 -19.82 -16.77
CA GLU A 401 6.80 -21.19 -16.37
C GLU A 401 7.94 -21.79 -15.53
N GLY A 402 7.60 -22.40 -14.40
CA GLY A 402 8.57 -23.08 -13.51
C GLY A 402 9.26 -22.16 -12.48
N THR A 403 8.87 -20.91 -12.37
CA THR A 403 9.44 -19.95 -11.38
C THR A 403 8.98 -20.17 -9.95
N ASN A 404 8.17 -21.19 -9.65
CA ASN A 404 7.57 -21.41 -8.34
C ASN A 404 6.75 -20.20 -7.81
N GLN A 405 6.29 -19.30 -8.70
CA GLN A 405 5.43 -18.16 -8.40
C GLN A 405 5.98 -17.26 -7.26
N PRO A 406 7.08 -16.54 -7.48
CA PRO A 406 7.73 -15.75 -6.43
C PRO A 406 6.86 -14.61 -5.89
N LEU A 407 5.87 -14.12 -6.63
CA LEU A 407 4.96 -13.06 -6.18
C LEU A 407 3.84 -13.57 -5.25
N LEU A 408 3.66 -14.87 -5.12
CA LEU A 408 2.57 -15.46 -4.35
C LEU A 408 2.90 -15.45 -2.85
N ASN A 409 2.14 -14.68 -2.06
CA ASN A 409 2.23 -14.71 -0.60
C ASN A 409 1.61 -16.00 -0.06
N ARG A 410 2.44 -16.98 0.24
CA ARG A 410 1.99 -18.31 0.72
C ARG A 410 1.45 -18.30 2.13
N ALA A 411 1.76 -17.30 2.93
CA ALA A 411 1.21 -17.17 4.27
C ALA A 411 -0.28 -16.79 4.27
N THR A 412 -0.72 -16.04 3.24
CA THR A 412 -2.08 -15.47 3.20
C THR A 412 -2.89 -15.83 1.96
N GLN A 413 -2.26 -16.01 0.79
CA GLN A 413 -2.94 -16.17 -0.50
C GLN A 413 -3.02 -17.61 -0.99
N VAL A 414 -2.50 -18.58 -0.22
CA VAL A 414 -2.62 -19.99 -0.51
C VAL A 414 -3.45 -20.67 0.56
N THR A 415 -4.36 -21.53 0.16
CA THR A 415 -5.06 -22.43 1.07
C THR A 415 -4.63 -23.88 0.81
N LEU A 416 -4.23 -24.58 1.85
CA LEU A 416 -3.65 -25.91 1.79
C LEU A 416 -4.33 -26.84 2.79
N ALA A 417 -4.26 -28.15 2.53
CA ALA A 417 -4.76 -29.13 3.48
C ALA A 417 -3.98 -29.05 4.80
N PRO A 418 -4.63 -28.80 5.95
CA PRO A 418 -3.97 -28.65 7.23
C PRO A 418 -3.30 -29.95 7.72
N GLY A 419 -3.72 -31.08 7.19
CA GLY A 419 -3.28 -32.37 7.67
C GLY A 419 -3.48 -32.52 9.18
N SER A 420 -2.60 -33.22 9.81
CA SER A 420 -2.71 -33.52 11.25
C SER A 420 -2.68 -32.30 12.19
N THR A 421 -2.45 -31.10 11.71
CA THR A 421 -2.55 -29.88 12.54
C THR A 421 -3.99 -29.60 12.98
N ILE A 422 -5.00 -30.15 12.31
CA ILE A 422 -6.41 -29.97 12.66
C ILE A 422 -6.88 -30.92 13.79
N LYS A 423 -6.16 -31.99 14.07
CA LYS A 423 -6.57 -33.02 15.04
C LYS A 423 -6.89 -32.52 16.46
N PRO A 424 -6.20 -31.51 17.02
CA PRO A 424 -6.59 -30.89 18.28
C PRO A 424 -8.04 -30.37 18.28
N PHE A 425 -8.46 -29.79 17.16
CA PHE A 425 -9.82 -29.24 16.98
C PHE A 425 -10.85 -30.37 16.76
N THR A 426 -10.51 -31.44 16.03
CA THR A 426 -11.34 -32.62 15.94
C THR A 426 -11.53 -33.27 17.34
N ALA A 427 -10.48 -33.30 18.16
CA ALA A 427 -10.59 -33.76 19.55
C ALA A 427 -11.52 -32.84 20.36
N ALA A 428 -11.45 -31.50 20.14
CA ALA A 428 -12.32 -30.57 20.83
C ALA A 428 -13.80 -30.83 20.53
N VAL A 429 -14.16 -31.02 19.26
CA VAL A 429 -15.54 -31.38 18.88
C VAL A 429 -16.02 -32.64 19.63
N ALA A 430 -15.20 -33.70 19.63
CA ALA A 430 -15.57 -34.95 20.26
C ALA A 430 -15.75 -34.82 21.77
N MET A 431 -14.89 -34.02 22.43
CA MET A 431 -14.93 -33.86 23.90
C MET A 431 -16.06 -32.93 24.33
N ASP A 432 -16.22 -31.78 23.69
CA ASP A 432 -17.22 -30.80 24.08
C ASP A 432 -18.67 -31.29 23.80
N ASN A 433 -18.81 -32.19 22.85
CA ASN A 433 -20.09 -32.91 22.63
C ASN A 433 -20.26 -34.18 23.48
N ASN A 434 -19.36 -34.47 24.41
CA ASN A 434 -19.39 -35.67 25.27
C ASN A 434 -19.44 -37.01 24.48
N ILE A 435 -18.84 -37.02 23.27
CA ILE A 435 -18.81 -38.22 22.41
C ILE A 435 -17.62 -39.12 22.81
N LEU A 436 -16.43 -38.48 22.96
CA LEU A 436 -15.20 -39.13 23.37
C LEU A 436 -14.51 -38.32 24.48
N THR A 437 -13.63 -38.96 25.22
CA THR A 437 -12.75 -38.34 26.21
C THR A 437 -11.30 -38.63 25.86
N MET A 438 -10.35 -37.95 26.51
CA MET A 438 -8.91 -38.21 26.30
C MET A 438 -8.53 -39.70 26.57
N ASN A 439 -9.29 -40.42 27.38
CA ASN A 439 -9.06 -41.82 27.72
C ASN A 439 -9.86 -42.79 26.86
N SER A 440 -10.72 -42.32 25.94
CA SER A 440 -11.50 -43.19 25.05
C SER A 440 -10.58 -44.01 24.16
N VAL A 441 -10.61 -45.34 24.34
CA VAL A 441 -9.73 -46.28 23.64
C VAL A 441 -10.35 -46.65 22.29
N PHE A 442 -9.52 -46.74 21.26
CA PHE A 442 -9.92 -47.23 19.95
C PHE A 442 -10.31 -48.72 20.06
N PRO A 443 -11.55 -49.11 19.70
CA PRO A 443 -12.07 -50.43 20.09
C PRO A 443 -11.81 -51.52 19.05
N TYR A 444 -11.22 -51.19 17.88
CA TYR A 444 -11.10 -52.17 16.80
C TYR A 444 -9.66 -52.66 16.61
N LYS A 445 -9.53 -53.79 15.89
CA LYS A 445 -8.23 -54.35 15.53
C LYS A 445 -7.61 -53.59 14.37
N ILE A 446 -6.33 -53.22 14.50
CA ILE A 446 -5.53 -52.60 13.45
C ILE A 446 -4.57 -53.67 12.90
N GLU A 447 -4.55 -53.83 11.58
CA GLU A 447 -3.67 -54.80 10.90
C GLU A 447 -2.72 -54.06 9.97
N LYS A 448 -1.40 -54.26 10.13
CA LYS A 448 -0.35 -53.65 9.29
C LYS A 448 -0.52 -52.12 9.14
N ASN A 449 -0.81 -51.43 10.23
CA ASN A 449 -1.08 -49.99 10.27
C ASN A 449 -2.29 -49.52 9.43
N LYS A 450 -3.26 -50.43 9.20
CA LYS A 450 -4.50 -50.14 8.49
C LYS A 450 -5.71 -50.61 9.31
N TRP A 451 -6.77 -49.87 9.22
CA TRP A 451 -8.07 -50.19 9.76
C TRP A 451 -9.13 -50.07 8.66
N LEU A 452 -9.87 -51.14 8.47
CA LEU A 452 -11.06 -51.16 7.62
C LEU A 452 -12.28 -50.99 8.54
N PRO A 453 -13.05 -49.90 8.42
CA PRO A 453 -14.28 -49.73 9.18
C PRO A 453 -15.23 -50.90 8.95
N ASP A 454 -15.79 -51.44 10.06
CA ASP A 454 -16.81 -52.49 10.05
C ASP A 454 -18.19 -51.80 9.78
N ASP A 455 -18.35 -51.32 8.57
CA ASP A 455 -19.51 -50.62 8.09
C ASP A 455 -19.86 -51.15 6.69
N THR A 456 -21.08 -51.63 6.52
CA THR A 456 -21.54 -52.24 5.26
C THR A 456 -21.50 -51.26 4.09
N ASP A 457 -21.55 -49.96 4.37
CA ASP A 457 -21.51 -48.91 3.38
C ASP A 457 -20.08 -48.42 3.06
N TRP A 458 -19.06 -48.99 3.76
CA TRP A 458 -17.68 -48.60 3.52
C TRP A 458 -17.10 -49.32 2.28
N ILE A 459 -17.02 -48.59 1.19
CA ILE A 459 -16.50 -49.10 -0.10
C ILE A 459 -15.09 -48.60 -0.45
N TRP A 460 -14.47 -47.81 0.43
CA TRP A 460 -13.16 -47.18 0.22
C TRP A 460 -12.01 -48.00 0.81
N PRO A 461 -10.76 -47.67 0.44
CA PRO A 461 -9.59 -48.27 1.06
C PRO A 461 -9.58 -48.11 2.58
N PRO A 462 -8.86 -49.00 3.30
CA PRO A 462 -8.66 -48.83 4.74
C PRO A 462 -7.99 -47.51 5.09
N ILE A 463 -8.36 -46.94 6.24
CA ILE A 463 -7.66 -45.82 6.85
C ILE A 463 -6.28 -46.28 7.28
N SER A 464 -5.23 -45.54 6.97
CA SER A 464 -3.84 -45.91 7.28
C SER A 464 -3.16 -44.86 8.15
N ARG A 465 -2.16 -45.32 8.92
CA ARG A 465 -1.21 -44.49 9.67
C ARG A 465 0.22 -44.83 9.26
N SER A 466 1.14 -43.89 9.43
CA SER A 466 2.56 -44.09 9.06
C SER A 466 3.26 -45.04 10.05
N LYS A 467 3.05 -44.89 11.35
CA LYS A 467 3.68 -45.67 12.41
C LYS A 467 2.62 -46.10 13.44
N ALA A 468 2.86 -47.24 14.11
CA ALA A 468 2.02 -47.65 15.22
C ALA A 468 2.16 -46.72 16.40
N THR A 469 1.04 -46.38 17.05
CA THR A 469 1.03 -45.66 18.31
C THR A 469 1.52 -46.54 19.44
N PRO A 470 2.56 -46.15 20.19
CA PRO A 470 3.04 -46.95 21.33
C PRO A 470 2.01 -47.01 22.45
N GLY A 471 1.79 -48.21 22.99
CA GLY A 471 0.88 -48.45 24.11
C GLY A 471 -0.60 -48.50 23.71
N VAL A 472 -1.47 -48.07 24.62
CA VAL A 472 -2.92 -48.04 24.39
C VAL A 472 -3.27 -46.89 23.45
N LEU A 473 -3.99 -47.17 22.35
CA LEU A 473 -4.46 -46.16 21.44
C LEU A 473 -5.74 -45.51 21.99
N ASN A 474 -5.56 -44.39 22.67
CA ASN A 474 -6.63 -43.51 23.13
C ASN A 474 -6.41 -42.09 22.52
N MET A 475 -7.31 -41.13 22.77
CA MET A 475 -7.21 -39.80 22.20
C MET A 475 -5.89 -39.09 22.56
N TYR A 476 -5.44 -39.21 23.81
CA TYR A 476 -4.18 -38.62 24.26
C TYR A 476 -2.98 -39.13 23.46
N SER A 477 -2.83 -40.44 23.37
CA SER A 477 -1.74 -41.08 22.62
C SER A 477 -1.89 -40.84 21.10
N ALA A 478 -3.12 -40.71 20.60
CA ALA A 478 -3.40 -40.41 19.20
C ALA A 478 -2.99 -38.96 18.82
N ILE A 479 -3.18 -37.95 19.69
CA ILE A 479 -2.65 -36.61 19.51
C ILE A 479 -1.13 -36.65 19.49
N ARG A 480 -0.51 -37.28 20.53
CA ARG A 480 0.94 -37.38 20.67
C ARG A 480 1.63 -38.01 19.46
N SER A 481 1.08 -39.14 18.97
CA SER A 481 1.64 -39.89 17.83
C SER A 481 1.05 -39.50 16.48
N SER A 482 0.14 -38.56 16.46
CA SER A 482 -0.54 -38.11 15.25
C SER A 482 -1.29 -39.20 14.47
N ASP A 483 -2.03 -40.07 15.16
CA ASP A 483 -2.66 -41.27 14.59
C ASP A 483 -3.88 -40.95 13.73
N ASN A 484 -3.82 -41.26 12.43
CA ASN A 484 -4.92 -41.00 11.50
C ASN A 484 -6.11 -41.94 11.71
N ILE A 485 -5.85 -43.19 12.09
CA ILE A 485 -6.91 -44.19 12.29
C ILE A 485 -7.83 -43.74 13.43
N TYR A 486 -7.25 -43.28 14.54
CA TYR A 486 -8.04 -42.77 15.65
C TYR A 486 -8.90 -41.59 15.25
N PHE A 487 -8.33 -40.59 14.57
CA PHE A 487 -9.04 -39.36 14.23
C PHE A 487 -10.04 -39.54 13.09
N GLY A 488 -9.79 -40.42 12.13
CA GLY A 488 -10.80 -40.82 11.16
C GLY A 488 -12.01 -41.49 11.82
N TRP A 489 -11.76 -42.41 12.78
CA TRP A 489 -12.81 -43.00 13.60
C TRP A 489 -13.54 -41.97 14.46
N ALA A 490 -12.80 -41.08 15.13
CA ALA A 490 -13.40 -40.02 15.95
C ALA A 490 -14.35 -39.13 15.15
N ALA A 491 -13.98 -38.72 13.93
CA ALA A 491 -14.86 -37.94 13.05
C ALA A 491 -16.14 -38.73 12.70
N MET A 492 -16.03 -40.02 12.42
CA MET A 492 -17.21 -40.86 12.16
C MET A 492 -18.11 -40.97 13.39
N MET A 493 -17.54 -41.02 14.62
CA MET A 493 -18.31 -41.02 15.89
C MET A 493 -18.97 -39.65 16.14
N ILE A 494 -18.33 -38.55 15.79
CA ILE A 494 -18.89 -37.18 15.88
C ILE A 494 -20.10 -37.04 14.95
N GLY A 495 -19.99 -37.59 13.76
CA GLY A 495 -20.99 -37.46 12.70
C GLY A 495 -20.93 -36.10 11.96
N LYS A 496 -21.49 -36.09 10.78
CA LYS A 496 -21.43 -34.92 9.84
C LYS A 496 -21.95 -33.64 10.48
N GLU A 497 -23.13 -33.68 11.07
CA GLU A 497 -23.80 -32.46 11.54
C GLU A 497 -22.97 -31.71 12.58
N LYS A 498 -22.53 -32.37 13.62
CA LYS A 498 -21.73 -31.77 14.69
C LYS A 498 -20.34 -31.36 14.22
N PHE A 499 -19.75 -32.14 13.30
CA PHE A 499 -18.44 -31.84 12.75
C PHE A 499 -18.51 -30.55 11.92
N MET A 500 -19.44 -30.49 10.99
CA MET A 500 -19.60 -29.32 10.12
C MET A 500 -19.98 -28.06 10.91
N ASP A 501 -20.97 -28.18 11.83
CA ASP A 501 -21.38 -27.07 12.69
C ASP A 501 -20.21 -26.44 13.46
N TYR A 502 -19.34 -27.28 14.04
CA TYR A 502 -18.19 -26.77 14.76
C TYR A 502 -17.20 -26.07 13.87
N PHE A 503 -16.84 -26.64 12.71
CA PHE A 503 -15.88 -26.05 11.81
C PHE A 503 -16.43 -24.79 11.11
N GLU A 504 -17.72 -24.72 10.83
CA GLU A 504 -18.34 -23.55 10.21
C GLU A 504 -18.64 -22.45 11.24
N ASN A 505 -19.26 -22.78 12.39
CA ASN A 505 -19.84 -21.79 13.30
C ASN A 505 -19.03 -21.53 14.57
N THR A 506 -18.10 -22.42 14.95
CA THR A 506 -17.21 -22.23 16.12
C THR A 506 -15.80 -21.84 15.70
N LEU A 507 -15.22 -22.55 14.73
CA LEU A 507 -13.91 -22.22 14.19
C LEU A 507 -13.96 -21.15 13.11
N HIS A 508 -15.14 -20.86 12.53
CA HIS A 508 -15.25 -19.90 11.41
C HIS A 508 -14.28 -20.24 10.27
N PHE A 509 -14.11 -21.55 9.99
CA PHE A 509 -13.07 -22.07 9.10
C PHE A 509 -13.17 -21.54 7.67
N VAL A 510 -14.39 -21.25 7.21
CA VAL A 510 -14.70 -20.78 5.87
C VAL A 510 -15.02 -19.28 5.82
N ASP A 511 -14.87 -18.57 6.93
CA ASP A 511 -15.10 -17.13 6.95
C ASP A 511 -13.88 -16.37 6.43
N GLU A 512 -14.10 -15.15 5.98
CA GLU A 512 -13.02 -14.23 5.62
C GLU A 512 -12.33 -13.76 6.89
N MET A 513 -11.01 -13.91 6.93
CA MET A 513 -10.22 -13.47 8.07
C MET A 513 -9.88 -11.98 7.92
N ASP A 514 -10.25 -11.18 8.90
CA ASP A 514 -9.82 -9.78 9.00
C ASP A 514 -8.34 -9.72 9.39
N PHE A 515 -7.52 -9.19 8.49
CA PHE A 515 -6.07 -9.07 8.64
C PHE A 515 -5.55 -7.88 7.81
N ASP A 516 -4.38 -7.37 8.13
CA ASP A 516 -3.75 -6.24 7.42
C ASP A 516 -3.48 -6.50 5.93
N LEU A 517 -3.40 -7.77 5.54
CA LEU A 517 -3.24 -8.21 4.16
C LEU A 517 -4.42 -9.08 3.75
N PRO A 518 -4.78 -9.12 2.46
CA PRO A 518 -5.82 -10.01 1.97
C PRO A 518 -5.52 -11.47 2.32
N VAL A 519 -6.48 -12.20 2.88
CA VAL A 519 -6.38 -13.62 3.22
C VAL A 519 -7.32 -14.42 2.35
N LYS A 520 -6.80 -15.47 1.73
CA LYS A 520 -7.62 -16.39 0.94
C LYS A 520 -8.50 -17.23 1.85
N ARG A 521 -9.81 -17.20 1.56
CA ARG A 521 -10.83 -17.91 2.33
C ARG A 521 -10.60 -19.43 2.32
N GLY A 522 -10.76 -20.07 3.46
CA GLY A 522 -10.70 -21.52 3.61
C GLY A 522 -11.84 -22.26 2.91
N ASN A 523 -11.72 -23.57 2.79
CA ASN A 523 -12.73 -24.46 2.23
C ASN A 523 -12.87 -25.70 3.11
N LEU A 524 -14.09 -26.16 3.33
CA LEU A 524 -14.36 -27.42 4.02
C LEU A 524 -14.77 -28.53 3.03
N VAL A 525 -15.75 -28.21 2.16
CA VAL A 525 -16.26 -29.15 1.18
C VAL A 525 -16.61 -28.37 -0.09
N ASN A 526 -16.25 -28.90 -1.25
CA ASN A 526 -16.60 -28.28 -2.51
C ASN A 526 -18.10 -28.42 -2.79
N LYS A 527 -18.70 -27.41 -3.39
CA LYS A 527 -20.15 -27.33 -3.67
C LYS A 527 -20.68 -28.50 -4.52
N THR A 528 -19.81 -29.13 -5.31
CA THR A 528 -20.16 -30.23 -6.23
C THR A 528 -19.89 -31.61 -5.65
N THR A 529 -19.29 -31.71 -4.45
CA THR A 529 -18.92 -32.96 -3.83
C THR A 529 -20.09 -33.55 -3.04
N GLU A 530 -20.41 -34.80 -3.31
CA GLU A 530 -21.35 -35.56 -2.47
C GLU A 530 -20.65 -35.93 -1.16
N PHE A 531 -21.21 -35.44 -0.05
CA PHE A 531 -20.68 -35.70 1.27
C PHE A 531 -20.91 -37.17 1.68
N ASN A 532 -19.83 -37.87 2.02
CA ASN A 532 -19.85 -39.27 2.42
C ASN A 532 -18.99 -39.57 3.65
N LYS A 533 -19.06 -40.81 4.19
CA LYS A 533 -18.33 -41.22 5.37
C LYS A 533 -16.80 -41.18 5.20
N LYS A 534 -16.30 -41.43 3.99
CA LYS A 534 -14.87 -41.34 3.69
C LYS A 534 -14.39 -39.86 3.80
N LEU A 535 -15.12 -38.95 3.21
CA LEU A 535 -14.80 -37.53 3.29
C LEU A 535 -14.79 -37.04 4.75
N LEU A 536 -15.82 -37.41 5.53
CA LEU A 536 -15.88 -37.06 6.95
C LEU A 536 -14.67 -37.65 7.72
N SER A 537 -14.33 -38.94 7.47
CA SER A 537 -13.17 -39.57 8.09
C SER A 537 -11.86 -38.86 7.74
N ASP A 538 -11.69 -38.47 6.47
CA ASP A 538 -10.50 -37.74 6.00
C ASP A 538 -10.40 -36.34 6.62
N MET A 539 -11.51 -35.62 6.69
CA MET A 539 -11.59 -34.32 7.36
C MET A 539 -11.19 -34.42 8.85
N GLY A 540 -11.48 -35.54 9.51
CA GLY A 540 -11.10 -35.77 10.90
C GLY A 540 -9.60 -35.69 11.17
N PHE A 541 -8.76 -35.91 10.17
CA PHE A 541 -7.30 -35.74 10.28
C PHE A 541 -6.72 -34.74 9.30
N GLY A 542 -7.59 -33.84 8.75
CA GLY A 542 -7.22 -32.61 8.06
C GLY A 542 -6.84 -32.77 6.58
N VAL A 543 -7.41 -33.79 5.92
CA VAL A 543 -7.31 -33.96 4.46
C VAL A 543 -8.72 -33.97 3.84
N GLY A 544 -8.91 -34.62 2.73
CA GLY A 544 -10.15 -34.55 1.98
C GLY A 544 -10.20 -33.23 1.20
N GLU A 545 -11.19 -32.40 1.48
CA GLU A 545 -11.35 -31.11 0.78
C GLU A 545 -11.07 -29.90 1.69
N MET A 546 -10.65 -30.14 2.94
CA MET A 546 -10.29 -29.08 3.87
C MET A 546 -9.05 -28.32 3.40
N LEU A 547 -9.20 -27.02 3.24
CA LEU A 547 -8.12 -26.09 2.85
C LEU A 547 -8.13 -24.87 3.75
N ILE A 548 -7.00 -24.45 4.28
CA ILE A 548 -6.85 -23.30 5.17
C ILE A 548 -5.61 -22.48 4.84
N ALA A 549 -5.68 -21.17 5.03
CA ALA A 549 -4.52 -20.29 4.94
C ALA A 549 -3.63 -20.44 6.18
N PRO A 550 -2.28 -20.43 6.03
CA PRO A 550 -1.36 -20.55 7.16
C PRO A 550 -1.58 -19.54 8.27
N ILE A 551 -1.85 -18.28 7.93
CA ILE A 551 -2.11 -17.21 8.92
C ILE A 551 -3.39 -17.46 9.73
N GLN A 552 -4.41 -18.05 9.15
CA GLN A 552 -5.63 -18.44 9.87
C GLN A 552 -5.36 -19.65 10.80
N LEU A 553 -4.57 -20.61 10.34
CA LEU A 553 -4.23 -21.79 11.14
C LEU A 553 -3.42 -21.41 12.39
N ILE A 554 -2.41 -20.54 12.28
CA ILE A 554 -1.60 -20.12 13.44
C ILE A 554 -2.45 -19.35 14.45
N SER A 555 -3.41 -18.53 14.01
CA SER A 555 -4.33 -17.81 14.88
C SER A 555 -5.13 -18.78 15.78
N TYR A 556 -5.66 -19.88 15.24
CA TYR A 556 -6.40 -20.87 16.05
C TYR A 556 -5.57 -21.42 17.20
N TYR A 557 -4.30 -21.67 17.00
CA TYR A 557 -3.43 -22.24 18.03
C TYR A 557 -3.17 -21.30 19.22
N THR A 558 -3.39 -20.01 19.06
CA THR A 558 -3.29 -19.06 20.17
C THR A 558 -4.33 -19.30 21.26
N CYS A 559 -5.45 -19.97 20.94
CA CYS A 559 -6.51 -20.31 21.91
C CYS A 559 -5.98 -21.14 23.07
N PHE A 560 -4.93 -21.93 22.88
CA PHE A 560 -4.33 -22.73 23.95
C PHE A 560 -3.68 -21.87 25.04
N GLU A 561 -3.24 -20.66 24.71
CA GLU A 561 -2.62 -19.70 25.63
C GLU A 561 -3.57 -18.56 26.07
N ASN A 562 -4.77 -18.46 25.49
CA ASN A 562 -5.69 -17.33 25.71
C ASN A 562 -7.09 -17.74 26.18
N GLY A 563 -7.21 -18.80 27.00
CA GLY A 563 -8.51 -19.17 27.59
C GLY A 563 -9.57 -19.52 26.55
N CYS A 564 -9.18 -20.27 25.51
CA CYS A 564 -10.02 -20.73 24.41
C CYS A 564 -10.31 -19.72 23.30
N ASP A 565 -9.79 -18.50 23.39
CA ASP A 565 -9.94 -17.47 22.36
C ASP A 565 -8.75 -17.46 21.40
N ALA A 566 -9.01 -17.42 20.09
CA ALA A 566 -7.99 -17.18 19.09
C ALA A 566 -7.74 -15.69 18.93
N VAL A 567 -6.48 -15.28 19.00
CA VAL A 567 -6.07 -13.88 18.85
C VAL A 567 -5.97 -13.53 17.37
N LYS A 568 -6.45 -12.34 17.00
CA LYS A 568 -6.32 -11.78 15.66
C LYS A 568 -4.86 -11.43 15.38
N PRO A 569 -4.23 -12.01 14.35
CA PRO A 569 -2.92 -11.58 13.90
C PRO A 569 -2.96 -10.13 13.40
N ARG A 570 -1.86 -9.40 13.60
CA ARG A 570 -1.69 -8.05 13.05
C ARG A 570 -0.24 -7.78 12.70
N ILE A 571 -0.05 -6.98 11.66
CA ILE A 571 1.24 -6.46 11.22
C ILE A 571 1.36 -4.98 11.54
N VAL A 572 0.27 -4.23 11.41
CA VAL A 572 0.27 -2.79 11.65
C VAL A 572 0.01 -2.50 13.12
N LYS A 573 0.94 -1.75 13.73
CA LYS A 573 0.87 -1.33 15.12
C LYS A 573 0.22 0.04 15.28
N SER A 574 0.61 1.01 14.43
CA SER A 574 0.05 2.35 14.47
C SER A 574 0.20 3.07 13.13
N ILE A 575 -0.65 4.08 12.94
CA ILE A 575 -0.55 5.08 11.88
C ILE A 575 -0.08 6.37 12.53
N THR A 576 0.93 7.00 11.93
CA THR A 576 1.52 8.24 12.43
C THR A 576 1.59 9.30 11.33
N SER A 577 1.56 10.57 11.72
CA SER A 577 1.86 11.70 10.84
C SER A 577 3.09 12.43 11.35
N SER A 578 3.85 13.04 10.45
CA SER A 578 5.01 13.86 10.80
C SER A 578 4.95 15.21 10.12
N ASP A 579 5.20 16.27 10.86
CA ASP A 579 5.40 17.62 10.34
C ASP A 579 6.89 17.94 10.08
N GLY A 580 7.74 16.91 10.11
CA GLY A 580 9.19 17.01 9.96
C GLY A 580 9.94 17.37 11.27
N LEU A 581 9.24 17.73 12.34
CA LEU A 581 9.78 18.04 13.66
C LEU A 581 9.21 17.12 14.74
N THR A 582 7.94 16.76 14.62
CA THR A 582 7.20 16.00 15.63
C THR A 582 6.42 14.90 14.96
N GLU A 583 6.54 13.69 15.48
CA GLU A 583 5.69 12.55 15.08
C GLU A 583 4.47 12.50 15.99
N THR A 584 3.30 12.35 15.40
CA THR A 584 2.01 12.23 16.09
C THR A 584 1.37 10.89 15.77
N VAL A 585 1.03 10.11 16.79
CA VAL A 585 0.25 8.88 16.63
C VAL A 585 -1.21 9.26 16.40
N GLU A 586 -1.75 8.96 15.22
CA GLU A 586 -3.14 9.23 14.87
C GLU A 586 -4.06 8.06 15.22
N GLN A 587 -3.55 6.84 15.04
CA GLN A 587 -4.28 5.62 15.35
C GLN A 587 -3.31 4.56 15.87
N GLU A 588 -3.69 3.89 16.96
CA GLU A 588 -2.96 2.75 17.52
C GLU A 588 -3.86 1.51 17.53
N PHE A 589 -3.31 0.38 17.09
CA PHE A 589 -4.01 -0.89 17.06
C PHE A 589 -3.57 -1.74 18.24
N GLY A 590 -4.54 -2.32 18.93
CA GLY A 590 -4.32 -3.17 20.09
C GLY A 590 -4.62 -4.63 19.82
N ARG A 591 -4.53 -5.46 20.86
CA ARG A 591 -4.95 -6.85 20.83
C ARG A 591 -6.45 -6.98 20.53
N GLU A 592 -6.79 -7.81 19.57
CA GLU A 592 -8.15 -8.19 19.24
C GLU A 592 -8.31 -9.71 19.28
N VAL A 593 -9.53 -10.19 19.53
CA VAL A 593 -9.90 -11.59 19.45
C VAL A 593 -10.50 -11.85 18.07
N ALA A 594 -9.93 -12.80 17.33
CA ALA A 594 -10.47 -13.20 16.04
C ALA A 594 -11.70 -14.09 16.22
N TYR A 595 -11.57 -15.11 17.09
CA TYR A 595 -12.63 -16.09 17.32
C TYR A 595 -12.66 -16.45 18.81
N SER A 596 -13.84 -16.37 19.43
CA SER A 596 -14.01 -16.62 20.86
C SER A 596 -14.51 -18.02 21.17
N GLY A 597 -14.02 -18.60 22.26
CA GLY A 597 -14.58 -19.80 22.82
C GLY A 597 -14.48 -21.03 21.91
N LEU A 598 -13.34 -21.22 21.25
CA LEU A 598 -13.14 -22.34 20.31
C LEU A 598 -13.37 -23.72 20.91
N MET A 599 -13.28 -23.85 22.23
CA MET A 599 -13.57 -25.06 22.97
C MET A 599 -13.80 -24.73 24.44
N SER A 600 -14.26 -25.70 25.25
CA SER A 600 -14.36 -25.55 26.70
C SER A 600 -12.97 -25.49 27.35
N GLU A 601 -12.84 -24.83 28.51
CA GLU A 601 -11.58 -24.74 29.24
C GLU A 601 -11.07 -26.12 29.69
N TYR A 602 -11.99 -27.03 30.06
CA TYR A 602 -11.64 -28.43 30.37
C TYR A 602 -11.00 -29.12 29.16
N THR A 603 -11.62 -28.99 27.99
CA THR A 603 -11.14 -29.58 26.74
C THR A 603 -9.79 -29.00 26.35
N ARG A 604 -9.67 -27.65 26.40
CA ARG A 604 -8.43 -26.92 26.12
C ARG A 604 -7.28 -27.47 26.99
N SER A 605 -7.48 -27.54 28.32
CA SER A 605 -6.46 -28.00 29.24
C SER A 605 -5.99 -29.44 28.91
N LYS A 606 -6.91 -30.33 28.55
CA LYS A 606 -6.58 -31.71 28.22
C LYS A 606 -5.84 -31.86 26.89
N ILE A 607 -6.24 -31.13 25.90
CA ILE A 607 -5.55 -31.11 24.59
C ILE A 607 -4.17 -30.45 24.73
N TYR A 608 -4.06 -29.38 25.49
CA TYR A 608 -2.81 -28.69 25.77
C TYR A 608 -1.76 -29.63 26.40
N ASP A 609 -2.13 -30.42 27.41
CA ASP A 609 -1.26 -31.44 28.01
C ASP A 609 -0.74 -32.46 26.96
N ALA A 610 -1.61 -32.85 26.01
CA ALA A 610 -1.23 -33.75 24.94
C ALA A 610 -0.30 -33.09 23.90
N LEU A 611 -0.47 -31.79 23.62
CA LEU A 611 0.41 -31.03 22.71
C LEU A 611 1.83 -30.86 23.30
N ILE A 612 1.97 -30.72 24.59
CA ILE A 612 3.27 -30.76 25.28
C ILE A 612 3.95 -32.12 25.08
N GLU A 613 3.19 -33.21 25.18
CA GLU A 613 3.74 -34.57 24.96
C GLU A 613 4.12 -34.84 23.51
N VAL A 614 3.53 -34.16 22.54
CA VAL A 614 3.99 -34.21 21.12
C VAL A 614 5.46 -33.83 21.03
N VAL A 615 5.91 -32.84 21.80
CA VAL A 615 7.32 -32.38 21.85
C VAL A 615 8.15 -33.32 22.72
N LYS A 616 7.67 -33.73 23.89
CA LYS A 616 8.46 -34.54 24.82
C LYS A 616 8.77 -35.96 24.30
N THR A 617 7.76 -36.63 23.75
CA THR A 617 7.85 -38.04 23.37
C THR A 617 7.14 -38.40 22.07
N GLY A 618 6.60 -37.42 21.39
CA GLY A 618 5.79 -37.58 20.17
C GLY A 618 6.48 -37.19 18.88
N THR A 619 5.65 -36.72 17.92
CA THR A 619 6.08 -36.47 16.54
C THR A 619 6.90 -35.17 16.35
N ALA A 620 7.04 -34.33 17.38
CA ALA A 620 7.89 -33.14 17.37
C ALA A 620 9.05 -33.26 18.39
N HIS A 621 9.54 -34.46 18.65
CA HIS A 621 10.63 -34.67 19.61
C HIS A 621 11.94 -33.99 19.18
N ASP A 622 12.12 -33.73 17.90
CA ASP A 622 13.32 -33.10 17.33
C ASP A 622 13.51 -31.64 17.79
N ILE A 623 12.45 -30.96 18.25
CA ILE A 623 12.54 -29.63 18.88
C ILE A 623 12.55 -29.68 20.43
N TYR A 624 12.67 -30.89 21.03
CA TYR A 624 12.67 -31.05 22.50
C TYR A 624 13.96 -30.48 23.12
N ASP A 625 13.77 -29.61 24.08
CA ASP A 625 14.84 -29.11 24.97
C ASP A 625 14.30 -29.08 26.40
N SER A 626 14.95 -29.80 27.33
CA SER A 626 14.52 -29.89 28.71
C SER A 626 14.49 -28.54 29.47
N ARG A 627 15.15 -27.52 28.92
CA ARG A 627 15.18 -26.16 29.49
C ARG A 627 13.98 -25.32 29.08
N ARG A 628 13.22 -25.79 28.10
CA ARG A 628 12.08 -25.06 27.50
C ARG A 628 10.81 -25.86 27.62
N SER A 629 9.71 -25.19 27.88
CA SER A 629 8.39 -25.80 27.84
C SER A 629 7.70 -25.37 26.52
N VAL A 630 7.58 -26.31 25.59
CA VAL A 630 7.02 -26.10 24.25
C VAL A 630 5.93 -27.11 23.98
N ALA A 631 4.83 -26.63 23.42
CA ALA A 631 3.78 -27.47 22.85
C ALA A 631 3.83 -27.37 21.32
N ALA A 632 3.50 -28.45 20.63
CA ALA A 632 3.51 -28.42 19.16
C ALA A 632 2.52 -29.44 18.57
N LYS A 633 2.24 -29.21 17.27
CA LYS A 633 1.58 -30.21 16.43
C LYS A 633 2.21 -30.22 15.05
N THR A 634 2.58 -31.41 14.60
CA THR A 634 3.05 -31.65 13.23
C THR A 634 1.88 -32.02 12.33
N GLY A 635 1.98 -31.67 11.07
CA GLY A 635 1.07 -32.03 9.99
C GLY A 635 1.81 -32.55 8.77
N THR A 636 1.18 -33.45 8.06
CA THR A 636 1.59 -33.88 6.73
C THR A 636 0.32 -34.19 5.94
N ALA A 637 0.20 -33.60 4.76
CA ALA A 637 -0.89 -33.87 3.84
C ALA A 637 -0.29 -34.30 2.49
N VAL A 638 -0.55 -35.53 2.10
CA VAL A 638 -0.09 -36.07 0.80
C VAL A 638 -1.04 -35.59 -0.27
N VAL A 639 -0.55 -34.76 -1.20
CA VAL A 639 -1.31 -34.21 -2.34
C VAL A 639 -1.23 -35.18 -3.52
N SER A 640 -0.05 -35.78 -3.74
CA SER A 640 0.18 -36.79 -4.78
C SER A 640 1.33 -37.72 -4.38
N THR A 641 1.64 -38.69 -5.23
CA THR A 641 2.80 -39.60 -4.99
C THR A 641 4.16 -38.87 -5.01
N LYS A 642 4.19 -37.61 -5.46
CA LYS A 642 5.41 -36.81 -5.59
C LYS A 642 5.34 -35.48 -4.82
N ARG A 643 4.22 -35.15 -4.16
CA ARG A 643 4.02 -33.87 -3.48
C ARG A 643 3.32 -34.06 -2.15
N GLU A 644 3.89 -33.50 -1.11
CA GLU A 644 3.28 -33.38 0.20
C GLU A 644 3.38 -31.97 0.75
N ILE A 645 2.51 -31.65 1.70
CA ILE A 645 2.55 -30.43 2.47
C ILE A 645 2.94 -30.80 3.89
N SER A 646 4.06 -30.28 4.33
CA SER A 646 4.66 -30.55 5.63
C SER A 646 4.47 -29.35 6.56
N TRP A 647 3.91 -29.58 7.76
CA TRP A 647 3.59 -28.53 8.73
C TRP A 647 4.21 -28.76 10.08
N ILE A 648 4.52 -27.70 10.80
CA ILE A 648 4.63 -27.64 12.24
C ILE A 648 4.04 -26.33 12.76
N VAL A 649 3.26 -26.43 13.84
CA VAL A 649 2.89 -25.28 14.70
C VAL A 649 3.46 -25.57 16.07
N ALA A 650 4.31 -24.70 16.59
CA ALA A 650 4.98 -24.87 17.88
C ALA A 650 4.96 -23.55 18.67
N PHE A 651 4.72 -23.61 19.97
CA PHE A 651 4.60 -22.44 20.82
C PHE A 651 5.08 -22.68 22.24
N TYR A 652 5.55 -21.60 22.89
CA TYR A 652 5.91 -21.63 24.29
C TYR A 652 4.69 -21.81 25.19
N THR A 653 4.89 -22.47 26.33
CA THR A 653 3.84 -22.79 27.30
C THR A 653 4.15 -22.20 28.66
N GLY A 654 3.19 -21.44 29.22
CA GLY A 654 3.15 -21.11 30.66
C GLY A 654 4.15 -20.05 31.14
N ARG A 655 4.90 -19.35 30.30
CA ARG A 655 5.76 -18.21 30.67
C ARG A 655 5.16 -16.92 30.19
N MET A 656 5.03 -15.94 31.07
CA MET A 656 4.45 -14.64 30.73
C MET A 656 5.41 -13.75 29.89
N ASP A 657 6.69 -14.09 29.89
CA ASP A 657 7.78 -13.39 29.21
C ASP A 657 8.18 -14.04 27.86
N GLU A 658 7.62 -15.22 27.55
CA GLU A 658 7.87 -15.93 26.30
C GLU A 658 6.52 -16.36 25.69
N SER A 659 5.95 -15.53 24.82
CA SER A 659 4.63 -15.72 24.20
C SER A 659 4.67 -16.04 22.71
N ARG A 660 5.77 -16.61 22.23
CA ARG A 660 6.00 -16.87 20.82
C ARG A 660 5.36 -18.13 20.31
N ILE A 661 4.76 -18.04 19.11
CA ILE A 661 4.29 -19.16 18.30
C ILE A 661 4.94 -19.09 16.92
N VAL A 662 5.33 -20.25 16.39
CA VAL A 662 5.96 -20.42 15.10
C VAL A 662 5.16 -21.41 14.26
N LEU A 663 4.81 -21.04 13.05
CA LEU A 663 4.30 -21.95 12.03
C LEU A 663 5.32 -22.06 10.91
N VAL A 664 5.65 -23.29 10.49
CA VAL A 664 6.42 -23.57 9.27
C VAL A 664 5.60 -24.49 8.39
N MET A 665 5.48 -24.11 7.12
CA MET A 665 4.83 -24.90 6.08
C MET A 665 5.79 -25.05 4.89
N ILE A 666 5.95 -26.27 4.41
CA ILE A 666 6.74 -26.62 3.23
C ILE A 666 5.87 -27.42 2.29
N ASP A 667 5.85 -27.05 1.02
CA ASP A 667 5.09 -27.67 -0.05
C ASP A 667 6.03 -28.09 -1.18
N GLY A 668 6.09 -29.36 -1.46
CA GLY A 668 6.97 -29.93 -2.46
C GLY A 668 7.07 -31.45 -2.41
N PRO A 669 8.14 -32.05 -2.94
CA PRO A 669 8.45 -33.45 -2.76
C PRO A 669 8.52 -33.83 -1.28
N ALA A 670 8.30 -35.11 -0.98
CA ALA A 670 8.34 -35.59 0.40
C ALA A 670 9.69 -35.21 1.03
N ASP A 671 9.59 -34.48 2.13
CA ASP A 671 10.73 -34.05 2.93
C ASP A 671 11.30 -35.27 3.69
N GLU A 672 12.46 -35.76 3.26
CA GLU A 672 13.18 -36.82 3.93
C GLU A 672 13.91 -36.33 5.18
N GLY A 673 13.92 -35.02 5.44
CA GLY A 673 14.67 -34.35 6.50
C GLY A 673 13.79 -33.61 7.51
N ASP A 674 14.48 -32.96 8.40
CA ASP A 674 13.92 -32.27 9.56
C ASP A 674 13.78 -30.75 9.30
N ILE A 675 13.56 -30.33 8.05
CA ILE A 675 13.56 -28.91 7.64
C ILE A 675 12.66 -28.08 8.54
N LYS A 676 11.38 -28.47 8.68
CA LYS A 676 10.42 -27.74 9.52
C LYS A 676 10.83 -27.68 10.99
N PHE A 677 11.47 -28.75 11.50
CA PHE A 677 11.93 -28.81 12.89
C PHE A 677 13.14 -27.90 13.10
N ASN A 678 14.10 -27.91 12.18
CA ASN A 678 15.29 -27.04 12.24
C ASN A 678 14.91 -25.56 12.24
N ILE A 679 13.99 -25.17 11.36
CA ILE A 679 13.49 -23.77 11.27
C ILE A 679 12.71 -23.39 12.53
N ALA A 680 11.74 -24.24 12.96
CA ALA A 680 10.93 -23.96 14.13
C ALA A 680 11.76 -23.86 15.42
N ASP A 681 12.72 -24.80 15.63
CA ASP A 681 13.60 -24.79 16.80
C ASP A 681 14.52 -23.55 16.82
N LEU A 682 15.05 -23.16 15.66
CA LEU A 682 15.87 -21.95 15.51
C LEU A 682 15.09 -20.70 15.92
N LEU A 683 13.89 -20.52 15.38
CA LEU A 683 13.06 -19.33 15.62
C LEU A 683 12.45 -19.29 17.03
N LEU A 684 12.19 -20.45 17.63
CA LEU A 684 11.81 -20.51 19.04
C LEU A 684 12.96 -20.13 19.99
N LYS A 685 14.21 -20.34 19.61
CA LYS A 685 15.38 -20.01 20.44
C LYS A 685 15.75 -18.53 20.43
N LYS A 686 15.41 -17.84 19.40
CA LYS A 686 15.78 -16.44 19.20
C LYS A 686 14.87 -15.48 19.98
#